data_3ede1d1d9e8c880b2b3d8127a41b31b6
#
_entry.id   3ede1d1d9e8c880b2b3d8127a41b31b6
#
_cell.length_a   1.000
_cell.length_b   1.000
_cell.length_c   1.000
_cell.angle_alpha   90.00
_cell.angle_beta   90.00
_cell.angle_gamma   90.00
#
_symmetry.space_group_name_H-M   'P 1'
#
loop_
_entity.id
_entity.type
_entity.pdbx_description
1 polymer ?
#
loop_
_entity_poly.entity_id
_entity_poly.type
_entity_poly.pdbx_seq_one_letter_code
_entity_poly.pdbx_strand_id
1 'polypeptide(L)'
;MPELSRVDPSQSPPRLHIPKDYNAAHDLIQRNLQIGIAEKIAYVDDERSLTFGELERRSSAFAQTLGVLGIERGQRILMCMQDTVDFPVVFLGSIKAGVVPVPVNTLLTQSDYAYMLQDSGAPLAVVSVACMPMIEPLRATLPHLRRVLIAGGDLKHDELLSRHLNPATGRYRIADTVRDEPCFWLYSSGSTSAPKGTVHVHSSLIHTAELYARPILGLHQDDVCFSAAKLFFAYGLGNSLTFPLSVGATTILMAERPTPAAVFAKLAKHQPTIFSGVPTLYAGMLANPDVPQVLGARLRHCVSAGEPLPEDIGRRWQRRFGVDILDGIGSTEMLHIFISNRPGEVQYGTTGRPVPGYAVRLVNDDGNLVARGEQGELQVSGPSSAIGYWNNPERTRSTFLGPWTRTGDKYVERDDGCLVYAGRSDDMLKVSGIYVSPSEVESALISHESVLEAAVVGREDQDGLVKPIAYVVAKSGVTADEALSSQLKLHVKSRLAPYKYPRWIEFCGELPKTATGKIQRFKLRQRAAAPLHRGDGTVQRVTVDGRSLEYRYIGAAATASPTLVFLHEGLGSISLWKDFPERLAAACACNALVYSRYGNGFSDALTEARRPDYMHREAMQVLPELLARLSIQRPILFGHSDGASIAIIHEGLGPRTAAGMILCAPHVFVEDVTLSGIQAAKVAYQSTDLRSRLARHHADVDKTFRGWNDIWLDEDFRNWNIEDCLTKVRCPTLVIQGSDDEYGTFEQIERIAARAPKVELCKLSDCRHSPHRDRPEAVIDATVKFVGRL
;
A
#
# COMPACT_ATOMS: atom_id res chain seq x y z
N MET A 1 -5.94 35.55 33.09
CA MET A 1 -5.29 34.43 32.35
C MET A 1 -5.99 33.18 32.79
N PRO A 2 -6.20 32.19 31.89
CA PRO A 2 -6.77 30.91 32.28
C PRO A 2 -5.95 30.24 33.40
N GLU A 3 -6.61 29.53 34.30
CA GLU A 3 -5.92 28.79 35.36
C GLU A 3 -5.23 27.55 34.76
N LEU A 4 -4.14 27.09 35.40
CA LEU A 4 -3.44 25.88 35.01
C LEU A 4 -4.13 24.64 35.58
N SER A 5 -3.98 23.52 34.94
CA SER A 5 -4.41 22.23 35.50
C SER A 5 -3.54 21.81 36.68
N ARG A 6 -4.14 21.07 37.61
CA ARG A 6 -3.46 20.54 38.81
C ARG A 6 -3.63 19.02 38.83
N VAL A 7 -2.61 18.32 39.34
CA VAL A 7 -2.56 16.89 39.43
C VAL A 7 -2.29 16.47 40.86
N ASP A 8 -3.11 15.58 41.39
CA ASP A 8 -2.83 14.86 42.64
C ASP A 8 -2.26 13.46 42.28
N PRO A 9 -0.94 13.27 42.40
CA PRO A 9 -0.29 12.02 42.06
C PRO A 9 -0.38 10.93 43.15
N SER A 10 -1.00 11.25 44.31
CA SER A 10 -1.11 10.30 45.44
C SER A 10 -2.11 9.18 45.17
N GLN A 11 -2.92 9.34 44.13
CA GLN A 11 -3.93 8.35 43.69
C GLN A 11 -3.51 7.62 42.43
N SER A 12 -4.02 6.40 42.22
CA SER A 12 -3.87 5.65 40.99
C SER A 12 -5.26 5.26 40.46
N PRO A 13 -5.69 5.84 39.31
CA PRO A 13 -5.02 6.84 38.46
C PRO A 13 -4.85 8.19 39.17
N PRO A 14 -3.89 9.02 38.73
CA PRO A 14 -3.74 10.39 39.25
C PRO A 14 -5.04 11.18 39.04
N ARG A 15 -5.42 11.96 40.03
CA ARG A 15 -6.62 12.80 39.93
C ARG A 15 -6.25 14.15 39.28
N LEU A 16 -6.81 14.40 38.08
CA LEU A 16 -6.62 15.64 37.38
C LEU A 16 -7.77 16.61 37.70
N HIS A 17 -7.40 17.85 38.03
CA HIS A 17 -8.32 18.98 38.09
C HIS A 17 -8.00 19.92 36.93
N ILE A 18 -8.88 19.99 35.94
CA ILE A 18 -8.77 20.90 34.79
C ILE A 18 -9.87 21.97 34.96
N PRO A 19 -9.53 23.25 35.07
CA PRO A 19 -10.52 24.30 35.15
C PRO A 19 -11.45 24.34 33.96
N LYS A 20 -12.65 24.92 34.14
CA LYS A 20 -13.57 25.09 33.04
C LYS A 20 -12.99 25.98 31.96
N ASP A 21 -12.49 27.16 32.40
CA ASP A 21 -11.80 28.14 31.55
C ASP A 21 -10.35 27.70 31.41
N TYR A 22 -10.03 27.02 30.30
CA TYR A 22 -8.75 26.35 30.12
C TYR A 22 -8.25 26.45 28.69
N ASN A 23 -6.95 26.75 28.55
CA ASN A 23 -6.25 26.73 27.27
C ASN A 23 -5.02 25.82 27.38
N ALA A 24 -5.02 24.73 26.60
CA ALA A 24 -3.98 23.70 26.69
C ALA A 24 -2.58 24.24 26.37
N ALA A 25 -2.42 25.12 25.39
CA ALA A 25 -1.11 25.71 25.06
C ALA A 25 -0.59 26.60 26.17
N HIS A 26 -1.48 27.40 26.80
CA HIS A 26 -1.14 28.19 27.96
C HIS A 26 -0.65 27.32 29.10
N ASP A 27 -1.40 26.28 29.45
CA ASP A 27 -1.02 25.38 30.55
C ASP A 27 0.32 24.68 30.28
N LEU A 28 0.51 24.05 29.12
CA LEU A 28 1.74 23.30 28.76
C LEU A 28 2.99 24.20 28.75
N ILE A 29 2.87 25.49 28.49
CA ILE A 29 4.03 26.40 28.50
C ILE A 29 4.20 27.04 29.87
N GLN A 30 3.14 27.64 30.43
CA GLN A 30 3.24 28.44 31.65
C GLN A 30 3.67 27.65 32.89
N ARG A 31 3.29 26.38 32.99
CA ARG A 31 3.75 25.50 34.10
C ARG A 31 5.28 25.44 34.18
N ASN A 32 5.96 25.45 33.04
CA ASN A 32 7.43 25.43 32.95
C ASN A 32 8.05 26.78 33.27
N LEU A 33 7.42 27.87 32.85
CA LEU A 33 7.89 29.21 33.22
C LEU A 33 7.72 29.50 34.68
N GLN A 34 6.63 29.00 35.31
CA GLN A 34 6.38 29.21 36.76
C GLN A 34 7.39 28.47 37.64
N ILE A 35 7.93 27.32 37.20
CA ILE A 35 9.00 26.61 37.92
C ILE A 35 10.40 27.15 37.58
N GLY A 36 10.51 28.24 36.81
CA GLY A 36 11.77 28.96 36.59
C GLY A 36 12.68 28.39 35.49
N ILE A 37 12.20 27.55 34.58
CA ILE A 37 13.04 26.92 33.52
C ILE A 37 12.92 27.62 32.16
N ALA A 38 12.67 28.94 32.14
CA ALA A 38 12.50 29.70 30.89
C ALA A 38 13.71 29.55 29.93
N GLU A 39 14.92 29.50 30.46
CA GLU A 39 16.16 29.41 29.67
C GLU A 39 16.56 27.99 29.33
N LYS A 40 15.85 26.98 29.83
CA LYS A 40 16.07 25.60 29.47
C LYS A 40 15.61 25.32 28.03
N ILE A 41 16.38 24.53 27.32
CA ILE A 41 16.04 24.09 25.95
C ILE A 41 14.80 23.19 26.00
N ALA A 42 13.76 23.59 25.29
CA ALA A 42 12.54 22.80 25.10
C ALA A 42 12.66 21.91 23.85
N TYR A 43 13.19 22.44 22.74
CA TYR A 43 13.30 21.75 21.46
C TYR A 43 14.66 21.97 20.81
N VAL A 44 15.13 20.90 20.12
CA VAL A 44 16.32 20.93 19.27
C VAL A 44 15.95 20.27 17.94
N ASP A 45 16.17 20.95 16.83
CA ASP A 45 16.19 20.38 15.48
C ASP A 45 17.62 20.31 14.92
N ASP A 46 17.79 20.09 13.63
CA ASP A 46 19.11 19.98 13.02
C ASP A 46 19.87 21.31 12.92
N GLU A 47 19.14 22.40 12.89
CA GLU A 47 19.67 23.75 12.64
C GLU A 47 19.58 24.66 13.89
N ARG A 48 18.56 24.46 14.73
CA ARG A 48 18.19 25.42 15.79
C ARG A 48 17.82 24.71 17.08
N SER A 49 17.91 25.44 18.15
CA SER A 49 17.31 25.14 19.46
C SER A 49 16.31 26.22 19.86
N LEU A 50 15.38 25.89 20.73
CA LEU A 50 14.33 26.77 21.24
C LEU A 50 14.18 26.54 22.74
N THR A 51 14.33 27.59 23.53
CA THR A 51 14.08 27.52 24.98
C THR A 51 12.59 27.64 25.31
N PHE A 52 12.18 27.28 26.54
CA PHE A 52 10.79 27.45 26.97
C PHE A 52 10.35 28.95 26.91
N GLY A 53 11.22 29.87 27.24
CA GLY A 53 10.96 31.30 27.12
C GLY A 53 10.79 31.76 25.67
N GLU A 54 11.60 31.25 24.77
CA GLU A 54 11.46 31.53 23.33
C GLU A 54 10.20 30.91 22.75
N LEU A 55 9.85 29.68 23.16
CA LEU A 55 8.60 29.03 22.78
C LEU A 55 7.39 29.89 23.17
N GLU A 56 7.38 30.43 24.39
CA GLU A 56 6.33 31.35 24.84
C GLU A 56 6.26 32.58 23.94
N ARG A 57 7.38 33.25 23.71
CA ARG A 57 7.43 34.49 22.91
C ARG A 57 6.96 34.26 21.47
N ARG A 58 7.52 33.23 20.80
CA ARG A 58 7.23 32.95 19.38
C ARG A 58 5.80 32.42 19.17
N SER A 59 5.29 31.54 20.05
CA SER A 59 3.91 31.08 19.96
C SER A 59 2.90 32.21 20.25
N SER A 60 3.21 33.13 21.13
CA SER A 60 2.39 34.33 21.36
C SER A 60 2.45 35.33 20.19
N ALA A 61 3.60 35.48 19.53
CA ALA A 61 3.72 36.25 18.29
C ALA A 61 2.91 35.66 17.17
N PHE A 62 2.95 34.32 17.00
CA PHE A 62 2.12 33.63 15.99
C PHE A 62 0.63 33.81 16.29
N ALA A 63 0.20 33.69 17.53
CA ALA A 63 -1.19 33.94 17.92
C ALA A 63 -1.65 35.38 17.58
N GLN A 64 -0.78 36.41 17.77
CA GLN A 64 -1.05 37.78 17.31
C GLN A 64 -1.18 37.85 15.78
N THR A 65 -0.28 37.20 15.08
CA THR A 65 -0.28 37.15 13.61
C THR A 65 -1.60 36.57 13.06
N LEU A 66 -2.16 35.53 13.68
CA LEU A 66 -3.46 34.99 13.28
C LEU A 66 -4.56 36.06 13.32
N GLY A 67 -4.59 36.90 14.38
CA GLY A 67 -5.53 37.99 14.47
C GLY A 67 -5.31 39.06 13.38
N VAL A 68 -4.04 39.42 13.08
CA VAL A 68 -3.70 40.39 12.02
C VAL A 68 -4.12 39.83 10.63
N LEU A 69 -3.99 38.52 10.42
CA LEU A 69 -4.41 37.85 9.18
C LEU A 69 -5.92 37.63 9.08
N GLY A 70 -6.70 38.05 10.10
CA GLY A 70 -8.14 37.90 10.15
C GLY A 70 -8.59 36.43 10.30
N ILE A 71 -7.77 35.61 10.98
CA ILE A 71 -8.13 34.24 11.37
C ILE A 71 -8.80 34.29 12.74
N GLU A 72 -10.05 33.91 12.79
CA GLU A 72 -10.90 34.04 13.99
C GLU A 72 -10.87 32.76 14.84
N ARG A 73 -11.24 32.87 16.10
CA ARG A 73 -11.44 31.75 17.01
C ARG A 73 -12.38 30.69 16.38
N GLY A 74 -12.04 29.43 16.55
CA GLY A 74 -12.78 28.28 16.01
C GLY A 74 -12.52 28.00 14.52
N GLN A 75 -11.87 28.89 13.79
CA GLN A 75 -11.41 28.59 12.44
C GLN A 75 -10.22 27.61 12.48
N ARG A 76 -10.00 26.91 11.38
CA ARG A 76 -8.93 25.91 11.24
C ARG A 76 -7.77 26.50 10.45
N ILE A 77 -6.57 26.03 10.76
CA ILE A 77 -5.40 26.22 9.90
C ILE A 77 -4.81 24.86 9.55
N LEU A 78 -4.45 24.66 8.30
CA LEU A 78 -3.77 23.43 7.88
C LEU A 78 -2.26 23.57 8.14
N MET A 79 -1.65 22.56 8.78
CA MET A 79 -0.22 22.52 9.05
C MET A 79 0.44 21.39 8.26
N CYS A 80 0.99 21.67 7.07
CA CYS A 80 1.82 20.75 6.30
C CYS A 80 3.30 21.02 6.59
N MET A 81 3.73 20.66 7.81
CA MET A 81 5.02 21.05 8.38
C MET A 81 5.89 19.85 8.73
N GLN A 82 7.19 19.96 8.42
CA GLN A 82 8.21 19.04 8.92
C GLN A 82 8.45 19.25 10.43
N ASP A 83 9.04 18.23 11.07
CA ASP A 83 9.38 18.26 12.50
C ASP A 83 10.59 19.15 12.76
N THR A 84 10.35 20.44 12.81
CA THR A 84 11.31 21.50 13.17
C THR A 84 10.79 22.28 14.36
N VAL A 85 11.61 23.15 14.95
CA VAL A 85 11.21 24.02 16.09
C VAL A 85 10.03 24.95 15.75
N ASP A 86 9.73 25.16 14.47
CA ASP A 86 8.59 25.98 14.05
C ASP A 86 7.24 25.25 14.23
N PHE A 87 7.22 23.92 14.20
CA PHE A 87 5.97 23.16 14.38
C PHE A 87 5.32 23.41 15.75
N PRO A 88 6.00 23.22 16.90
CA PRO A 88 5.39 23.49 18.20
C PRO A 88 5.01 24.98 18.36
N VAL A 89 5.74 25.91 17.76
CA VAL A 89 5.40 27.33 17.76
C VAL A 89 4.06 27.60 17.10
N VAL A 90 3.85 27.06 15.90
CA VAL A 90 2.61 27.23 15.13
C VAL A 90 1.45 26.51 15.80
N PHE A 91 1.64 25.26 16.23
CA PHE A 91 0.61 24.45 16.88
C PHE A 91 0.11 25.10 18.17
N LEU A 92 1.02 25.45 19.07
CA LEU A 92 0.68 26.04 20.35
C LEU A 92 0.17 27.50 20.21
N GLY A 93 0.73 28.25 19.27
CA GLY A 93 0.28 29.60 18.97
C GLY A 93 -1.15 29.65 18.45
N SER A 94 -1.52 28.66 17.61
CA SER A 94 -2.91 28.53 17.15
C SER A 94 -3.86 28.26 18.31
N ILE A 95 -3.52 27.33 19.18
CA ILE A 95 -4.33 26.98 20.35
C ILE A 95 -4.46 28.16 21.30
N LYS A 96 -3.38 28.97 21.51
CA LYS A 96 -3.45 30.19 22.28
C LYS A 96 -4.46 31.22 21.75
N ALA A 97 -4.58 31.27 20.41
CA ALA A 97 -5.55 32.14 19.74
C ALA A 97 -6.97 31.55 19.71
N GLY A 98 -7.19 30.33 20.20
CA GLY A 98 -8.46 29.63 20.06
C GLY A 98 -8.74 29.18 18.61
N VAL A 99 -7.70 29.17 17.79
CA VAL A 99 -7.72 28.65 16.41
C VAL A 99 -7.33 27.18 16.43
N VAL A 100 -7.96 26.37 15.59
CA VAL A 100 -7.83 24.93 15.57
C VAL A 100 -6.73 24.50 14.57
N PRO A 101 -5.52 24.13 14.99
CA PRO A 101 -4.49 23.58 14.11
C PRO A 101 -4.88 22.17 13.62
N VAL A 102 -4.62 21.92 12.35
CA VAL A 102 -4.86 20.65 11.67
C VAL A 102 -3.55 20.16 11.06
N PRO A 103 -2.70 19.49 11.84
CA PRO A 103 -1.48 18.87 11.32
C PRO A 103 -1.80 17.75 10.33
N VAL A 104 -1.10 17.76 9.20
CA VAL A 104 -1.27 16.73 8.14
C VAL A 104 0.07 16.11 7.76
N ASN A 105 0.02 14.88 7.31
CA ASN A 105 1.19 14.16 6.84
C ASN A 105 1.84 14.88 5.65
N THR A 106 3.16 15.06 5.71
CA THR A 106 3.97 15.78 4.70
C THR A 106 4.28 14.96 3.44
N LEU A 107 3.85 13.70 3.38
CA LEU A 107 4.13 12.76 2.28
C LEU A 107 2.86 12.32 1.54
N LEU A 108 1.82 13.11 1.56
CA LEU A 108 0.56 12.86 0.86
C LEU A 108 0.60 13.38 -0.58
N THR A 109 -0.40 12.97 -1.36
CA THR A 109 -0.57 13.46 -2.72
C THR A 109 -1.25 14.84 -2.74
N GLN A 110 -1.14 15.56 -3.85
CA GLN A 110 -1.82 16.85 -4.03
C GLN A 110 -3.34 16.72 -3.88
N SER A 111 -3.94 15.60 -4.34
CA SER A 111 -5.37 15.33 -4.19
C SER A 111 -5.79 15.14 -2.72
N ASP A 112 -4.93 14.52 -1.91
CA ASP A 112 -5.19 14.37 -0.48
C ASP A 112 -5.20 15.74 0.23
N TYR A 113 -4.23 16.60 -0.10
CA TYR A 113 -4.19 17.96 0.46
C TYR A 113 -5.38 18.80 -0.02
N ALA A 114 -5.79 18.68 -1.28
CA ALA A 114 -6.99 19.36 -1.80
C ALA A 114 -8.23 18.95 -1.00
N TYR A 115 -8.40 17.65 -0.77
CA TYR A 115 -9.48 17.12 0.06
C TYR A 115 -9.44 17.68 1.48
N MET A 116 -8.30 17.61 2.17
CA MET A 116 -8.17 18.06 3.56
C MET A 116 -8.37 19.57 3.71
N LEU A 117 -7.89 20.39 2.76
CA LEU A 117 -8.14 21.82 2.72
C LEU A 117 -9.61 22.13 2.53
N GLN A 118 -10.29 21.43 1.61
CA GLN A 118 -11.70 21.59 1.36
C GLN A 118 -12.55 21.14 2.54
N ASP A 119 -12.28 19.97 3.11
CA ASP A 119 -13.01 19.40 4.25
C ASP A 119 -12.86 20.26 5.52
N SER A 120 -11.64 20.71 5.82
CA SER A 120 -11.39 21.58 6.95
C SER A 120 -11.89 23.01 6.74
N GLY A 121 -12.01 23.47 5.50
CA GLY A 121 -12.29 24.86 5.16
C GLY A 121 -11.25 25.82 5.70
N ALA A 122 -9.99 25.40 5.84
CA ALA A 122 -8.91 26.20 6.43
C ALA A 122 -8.56 27.41 5.55
N PRO A 123 -8.73 28.66 6.05
CA PRO A 123 -8.40 29.88 5.31
C PRO A 123 -6.90 30.15 5.25
N LEU A 124 -6.11 29.48 6.07
CA LEU A 124 -4.65 29.60 6.17
C LEU A 124 -4.02 28.21 6.17
N ALA A 125 -2.95 28.05 5.39
CA ALA A 125 -2.04 26.92 5.51
C ALA A 125 -0.66 27.40 5.96
N VAL A 126 -0.01 26.65 6.86
CA VAL A 126 1.41 26.83 7.22
C VAL A 126 2.15 25.61 6.66
N VAL A 127 3.12 25.87 5.79
CA VAL A 127 3.70 24.84 4.94
C VAL A 127 5.23 24.90 4.99
N SER A 128 5.89 23.80 5.28
CA SER A 128 7.35 23.72 5.12
C SER A 128 7.76 23.88 3.67
N VAL A 129 8.86 24.58 3.40
CA VAL A 129 9.34 24.85 2.03
C VAL A 129 9.39 23.59 1.15
N ALA A 130 9.78 22.46 1.72
CA ALA A 130 9.82 21.19 1.01
C ALA A 130 8.43 20.67 0.55
N CYS A 131 7.34 21.13 1.17
CA CYS A 131 5.97 20.72 0.85
C CYS A 131 5.26 21.72 -0.09
N MET A 132 5.85 22.88 -0.35
CA MET A 132 5.26 23.92 -1.20
C MET A 132 4.85 23.43 -2.60
N PRO A 133 5.64 22.62 -3.31
CA PRO A 133 5.25 22.14 -4.64
C PRO A 133 3.91 21.39 -4.69
N MET A 134 3.47 20.82 -3.56
CA MET A 134 2.20 20.09 -3.45
C MET A 134 1.02 21.00 -3.08
N ILE A 135 1.27 22.12 -2.40
CA ILE A 135 0.24 23.03 -1.87
C ILE A 135 0.04 24.25 -2.79
N GLU A 136 1.10 24.81 -3.36
CA GLU A 136 1.02 26.03 -4.18
C GLU A 136 0.02 25.94 -5.34
N PRO A 137 -0.04 24.83 -6.11
CA PRO A 137 -1.02 24.71 -7.20
C PRO A 137 -2.47 24.75 -6.72
N LEU A 138 -2.74 24.39 -5.46
CA LEU A 138 -4.09 24.35 -4.89
C LEU A 138 -4.67 25.73 -4.59
N ARG A 139 -3.83 26.77 -4.44
CA ARG A 139 -4.28 28.14 -4.19
C ARG A 139 -5.22 28.67 -5.26
N ALA A 140 -4.95 28.32 -6.52
CA ALA A 140 -5.80 28.74 -7.64
C ALA A 140 -7.17 28.03 -7.70
N THR A 141 -7.27 26.83 -7.08
CA THR A 141 -8.46 25.97 -7.17
C THR A 141 -9.32 26.01 -5.90
N LEU A 142 -8.78 26.51 -4.78
CA LEU A 142 -9.45 26.53 -3.48
C LEU A 142 -9.61 27.99 -2.97
N PRO A 143 -10.68 28.69 -3.34
CA PRO A 143 -10.85 30.12 -3.04
C PRO A 143 -10.97 30.45 -1.55
N HIS A 144 -11.27 29.47 -0.69
CA HIS A 144 -11.28 29.66 0.76
C HIS A 144 -9.88 29.68 1.37
N LEU A 145 -8.85 29.10 0.71
CA LEU A 145 -7.45 29.18 1.12
C LEU A 145 -6.88 30.56 0.77
N ARG A 146 -7.05 31.50 1.68
CA ARG A 146 -6.71 32.91 1.46
C ARG A 146 -5.22 33.23 1.64
N ARG A 147 -4.51 32.44 2.45
CA ARG A 147 -3.10 32.70 2.83
C ARG A 147 -2.31 31.39 2.95
N VAL A 148 -1.03 31.47 2.61
CA VAL A 148 -0.05 30.43 2.89
C VAL A 148 1.14 31.09 3.58
N LEU A 149 1.56 30.55 4.74
CA LEU A 149 2.82 30.95 5.40
C LEU A 149 3.85 29.82 5.20
N ILE A 150 5.07 30.18 4.84
CA ILE A 150 6.14 29.25 4.50
C ILE A 150 7.12 29.12 5.67
N ALA A 151 7.24 27.92 6.23
CA ALA A 151 8.20 27.59 7.27
C ALA A 151 9.51 27.08 6.68
N GLY A 152 10.63 27.66 7.11
CA GLY A 152 11.97 27.37 6.62
C GLY A 152 12.30 28.07 5.30
N GLY A 153 13.58 27.97 4.87
CA GLY A 153 14.10 28.59 3.65
C GLY A 153 14.55 30.03 3.81
N ASP A 154 15.41 30.47 2.90
CA ASP A 154 16.10 31.76 2.89
C ASP A 154 15.44 32.74 1.89
N LEU A 155 14.15 32.60 1.68
CA LEU A 155 13.40 33.36 0.68
C LEU A 155 13.11 34.78 1.16
N LYS A 156 13.34 35.79 0.35
CA LYS A 156 12.88 37.18 0.55
C LYS A 156 11.39 37.29 0.22
N HIS A 157 10.53 36.50 0.86
CA HIS A 157 9.11 36.49 0.60
C HIS A 157 8.30 36.98 1.79
N ASP A 158 7.25 37.77 1.58
CA ASP A 158 6.41 38.30 2.67
C ASP A 158 5.62 37.21 3.39
N GLU A 159 5.48 36.05 2.79
CA GLU A 159 4.83 34.84 3.34
C GLU A 159 5.75 34.00 4.23
N LEU A 160 7.02 34.40 4.46
CA LEU A 160 7.90 33.66 5.37
C LEU A 160 7.38 33.71 6.81
N LEU A 161 7.17 32.54 7.40
CA LEU A 161 6.72 32.40 8.78
C LEU A 161 7.63 33.18 9.77
N SER A 162 8.95 33.17 9.57
CA SER A 162 9.92 33.86 10.44
C SER A 162 9.66 35.37 10.59
N ARG A 163 9.10 36.01 9.56
CA ARG A 163 8.71 37.43 9.64
C ARG A 163 7.51 37.66 10.53
N HIS A 164 6.71 36.66 10.74
CA HIS A 164 5.49 36.70 11.54
C HIS A 164 5.68 36.20 12.98
N LEU A 165 6.90 35.79 13.35
CA LEU A 165 7.23 35.28 14.68
C LEU A 165 7.95 36.32 15.58
N ASN A 166 8.13 37.55 15.10
CA ASN A 166 8.68 38.62 15.92
C ASN A 166 7.55 39.24 16.75
N PRO A 167 7.66 39.24 18.09
CA PRO A 167 6.61 39.77 18.94
C PRO A 167 6.45 41.27 18.70
N ALA A 168 5.23 41.71 18.41
CA ALA A 168 4.85 43.09 18.63
C ALA A 168 4.96 43.39 20.12
N THR A 169 5.26 44.62 20.46
CA THR A 169 5.41 45.08 21.86
C THR A 169 4.10 44.87 22.64
N GLY A 170 4.12 43.95 23.61
CA GLY A 170 2.97 43.69 24.50
C GLY A 170 2.76 42.20 24.82
N ARG A 171 2.10 41.93 25.96
CA ARG A 171 1.65 40.55 26.29
C ARG A 171 0.44 40.17 25.44
N TYR A 172 0.48 39.03 24.76
CA TYR A 172 -0.67 38.48 24.06
C TYR A 172 -1.75 38.04 25.07
N ARG A 173 -2.99 38.47 24.86
CA ARG A 173 -4.13 37.98 25.63
C ARG A 173 -4.56 36.63 25.08
N ILE A 174 -4.43 35.58 25.88
CA ILE A 174 -4.89 34.22 25.55
C ILE A 174 -6.40 34.21 25.27
N ALA A 175 -6.86 33.48 24.28
CA ALA A 175 -8.29 33.36 23.98
C ALA A 175 -9.03 32.70 25.14
N ASP A 176 -10.25 33.20 25.40
CA ASP A 176 -11.13 32.70 26.46
C ASP A 176 -11.74 31.34 26.05
N THR A 177 -10.91 30.29 26.01
CA THR A 177 -11.30 28.91 25.64
C THR A 177 -11.77 28.11 26.84
N VAL A 178 -12.55 27.04 26.60
CA VAL A 178 -12.96 26.11 27.65
C VAL A 178 -12.38 24.72 27.39
N ARG A 179 -12.19 23.95 28.47
CA ARG A 179 -11.53 22.64 28.42
C ARG A 179 -12.18 21.63 27.45
N ASP A 180 -13.48 21.76 27.17
CA ASP A 180 -14.29 20.83 26.41
C ASP A 180 -14.60 21.32 24.98
N GLU A 181 -14.04 22.45 24.53
CA GLU A 181 -14.19 22.92 23.14
C GLU A 181 -13.13 22.34 22.20
N PRO A 182 -13.38 22.28 20.88
CA PRO A 182 -12.42 21.81 19.90
C PRO A 182 -11.08 22.57 19.99
N CYS A 183 -9.99 21.80 20.12
CA CYS A 183 -8.64 22.32 20.29
C CYS A 183 -7.79 22.11 19.04
N PHE A 184 -7.83 20.94 18.46
CA PHE A 184 -7.10 20.55 17.26
C PHE A 184 -7.75 19.33 16.59
N TRP A 185 -7.36 19.07 15.34
CA TRP A 185 -7.76 17.86 14.62
C TRP A 185 -6.55 17.06 14.17
N LEU A 186 -6.76 15.75 14.06
CA LEU A 186 -5.83 14.86 13.39
C LEU A 186 -6.59 14.06 12.34
N TYR A 187 -6.09 14.04 11.12
CA TYR A 187 -6.66 13.17 10.10
C TYR A 187 -6.18 11.73 10.29
N SER A 188 -7.12 10.80 10.39
CA SER A 188 -6.86 9.36 10.36
C SER A 188 -7.22 8.78 9.00
N SER A 189 -6.36 7.89 8.47
CA SER A 189 -6.63 7.15 7.25
C SER A 189 -7.56 5.97 7.54
N GLY A 190 -8.69 5.88 6.85
CA GLY A 190 -9.50 4.66 6.84
C GLY A 190 -8.97 3.64 5.85
N SER A 191 -9.21 2.34 6.07
CA SER A 191 -8.82 1.27 5.14
C SER A 191 -9.58 1.32 3.81
N THR A 192 -10.69 2.06 3.72
CA THR A 192 -11.64 2.03 2.58
C THR A 192 -12.27 3.38 2.21
N SER A 193 -11.89 4.50 2.87
CA SER A 193 -12.56 5.79 2.66
C SER A 193 -11.59 6.97 2.77
N ALA A 194 -12.06 8.16 2.36
CA ALA A 194 -11.35 9.42 2.52
C ALA A 194 -10.87 9.64 3.97
N PRO A 195 -9.78 10.39 4.19
CA PRO A 195 -9.28 10.72 5.53
C PRO A 195 -10.36 11.40 6.40
N LYS A 196 -10.37 11.08 7.70
CA LYS A 196 -11.36 11.57 8.66
C LYS A 196 -10.70 12.52 9.65
N GLY A 197 -11.22 13.73 9.80
CA GLY A 197 -10.76 14.70 10.79
C GLY A 197 -11.27 14.34 12.19
N THR A 198 -10.41 13.80 13.03
CA THR A 198 -10.70 13.42 14.43
C THR A 198 -10.54 14.63 15.33
N VAL A 199 -11.63 15.07 15.96
CA VAL A 199 -11.68 16.35 16.72
C VAL A 199 -11.39 16.11 18.19
N HIS A 200 -10.32 16.74 18.69
CA HIS A 200 -9.92 16.71 20.11
C HIS A 200 -10.18 18.04 20.80
N VAL A 201 -10.44 17.98 22.11
CA VAL A 201 -10.68 19.13 22.96
C VAL A 201 -9.43 19.52 23.73
N HIS A 202 -9.44 20.71 24.37
CA HIS A 202 -8.28 21.22 25.11
C HIS A 202 -7.81 20.28 26.22
N SER A 203 -8.72 19.66 26.97
CA SER A 203 -8.38 18.73 28.05
C SER A 203 -7.72 17.42 27.57
N SER A 204 -7.90 17.03 26.30
CA SER A 204 -7.37 15.76 25.79
C SER A 204 -5.84 15.66 25.91
N LEU A 205 -5.12 16.76 25.64
CA LEU A 205 -3.65 16.78 25.68
C LEU A 205 -3.11 16.43 27.07
N ILE A 206 -3.56 17.14 28.11
CA ILE A 206 -3.04 16.95 29.45
C ILE A 206 -3.44 15.60 30.05
N HIS A 207 -4.62 15.05 29.71
CA HIS A 207 -5.03 13.73 30.13
C HIS A 207 -4.04 12.64 29.69
N THR A 208 -3.58 12.69 28.43
CA THR A 208 -2.64 11.68 27.93
C THR A 208 -1.27 11.78 28.60
N ALA A 209 -0.80 12.99 28.91
CA ALA A 209 0.46 13.20 29.61
C ALA A 209 0.41 12.67 31.06
N GLU A 210 -0.63 13.04 31.80
CA GLU A 210 -0.73 12.74 33.23
C GLU A 210 -1.15 11.28 33.51
N LEU A 211 -1.82 10.62 32.55
CA LEU A 211 -2.21 9.23 32.73
C LEU A 211 -1.20 8.24 32.15
N TYR A 212 -0.40 8.61 31.14
CA TYR A 212 0.56 7.73 30.50
C TYR A 212 2.01 8.15 30.71
N ALA A 213 2.40 9.38 30.31
CA ALA A 213 3.80 9.76 30.28
C ALA A 213 4.43 9.79 31.69
N ARG A 214 3.74 10.35 32.68
CA ARG A 214 4.25 10.40 34.04
C ARG A 214 4.22 9.04 34.74
N PRO A 215 3.07 8.32 34.88
CA PRO A 215 3.01 7.11 35.69
C PRO A 215 3.59 5.88 34.98
N ILE A 216 3.55 5.78 33.65
CA ILE A 216 4.04 4.61 32.92
C ILE A 216 5.48 4.81 32.44
N LEU A 217 5.79 5.93 31.76
CA LEU A 217 7.16 6.19 31.27
C LEU A 217 8.07 6.76 32.35
N GLY A 218 7.53 7.22 33.50
CA GLY A 218 8.30 7.89 34.55
C GLY A 218 8.99 9.14 34.01
N LEU A 219 8.30 9.89 33.12
CA LEU A 219 8.88 11.06 32.46
C LEU A 219 9.04 12.21 33.47
N HIS A 220 10.21 12.86 33.47
CA HIS A 220 10.54 13.95 34.37
C HIS A 220 11.33 15.07 33.66
N GLN A 221 11.58 16.16 34.36
CA GLN A 221 12.17 17.38 33.82
C GLN A 221 13.54 17.14 33.15
N ASP A 222 14.38 16.25 33.66
CA ASP A 222 15.73 16.02 33.15
C ASP A 222 15.79 15.11 31.92
N ASP A 223 14.64 14.63 31.47
CA ASP A 223 14.59 13.74 30.32
C ASP A 223 14.85 14.48 29.00
N VAL A 224 15.39 13.70 28.06
CA VAL A 224 15.56 14.09 26.66
C VAL A 224 14.78 13.07 25.83
N CYS A 225 13.72 13.54 25.19
CA CYS A 225 12.82 12.71 24.39
C CYS A 225 13.19 12.76 22.91
N PHE A 226 13.24 11.61 22.26
CA PHE A 226 13.39 11.50 20.82
C PHE A 226 12.35 10.55 20.25
N SER A 227 11.56 11.00 19.28
CA SER A 227 10.59 10.18 18.58
C SER A 227 10.87 10.15 17.08
N ALA A 228 10.93 8.94 16.52
CA ALA A 228 10.96 8.74 15.08
C ALA A 228 9.56 8.92 14.45
N ALA A 229 8.48 8.80 15.23
CA ALA A 229 7.13 9.11 14.77
C ALA A 229 6.93 10.62 14.69
N LYS A 230 6.33 11.08 13.58
CA LYS A 230 6.20 12.51 13.25
C LYS A 230 5.12 13.22 14.06
N LEU A 231 5.31 14.52 14.31
CA LEU A 231 4.41 15.39 15.08
C LEU A 231 2.98 15.48 14.53
N PHE A 232 2.78 15.25 13.25
CA PHE A 232 1.44 15.27 12.66
C PHE A 232 0.62 13.98 12.92
N PHE A 233 1.17 13.00 13.64
CA PHE A 233 0.46 11.82 14.12
C PHE A 233 0.24 11.91 15.63
N ALA A 234 -0.87 11.33 16.10
CA ALA A 234 -1.20 11.28 17.53
C ALA A 234 -0.05 10.74 18.38
N TYR A 235 0.60 9.65 17.96
CA TYR A 235 1.73 9.04 18.64
C TYR A 235 2.94 9.98 18.72
N GLY A 236 3.33 10.60 17.60
CA GLY A 236 4.44 11.56 17.58
C GLY A 236 4.11 12.86 18.30
N LEU A 237 2.86 13.36 18.23
CA LEU A 237 2.41 14.55 18.91
C LEU A 237 2.54 14.41 20.44
N GLY A 238 2.11 13.26 20.98
CA GLY A 238 2.29 12.95 22.41
C GLY A 238 3.76 12.90 22.79
N ASN A 239 4.53 12.05 22.11
CA ASN A 239 5.93 11.80 22.47
C ASN A 239 6.87 13.00 22.29
N SER A 240 6.59 13.88 21.32
CA SER A 240 7.47 15.00 20.96
C SER A 240 6.93 16.37 21.37
N LEU A 241 5.66 16.49 21.79
CA LEU A 241 5.09 17.76 22.17
C LEU A 241 4.44 17.71 23.56
N THR A 242 3.35 16.95 23.69
CA THR A 242 2.52 17.00 24.89
C THR A 242 3.27 16.48 26.12
N PHE A 243 3.94 15.36 26.02
CA PHE A 243 4.60 14.70 27.14
C PHE A 243 5.82 15.47 27.66
N PRO A 244 6.78 15.84 26.77
CA PRO A 244 7.92 16.64 27.22
C PRO A 244 7.51 17.97 27.84
N LEU A 245 6.55 18.67 27.22
CA LEU A 245 6.09 19.97 27.74
C LEU A 245 5.37 19.84 29.11
N SER A 246 4.67 18.72 29.36
CA SER A 246 3.96 18.52 30.64
C SER A 246 4.90 18.46 31.83
N VAL A 247 6.17 18.08 31.64
CA VAL A 247 7.17 17.89 32.69
C VAL A 247 8.37 18.84 32.58
N GLY A 248 8.48 19.58 31.48
CA GLY A 248 9.65 20.46 31.24
C GLY A 248 10.87 19.70 30.67
N ALA A 249 10.68 18.59 30.02
CA ALA A 249 11.73 17.83 29.35
C ALA A 249 12.15 18.47 28.00
N THR A 250 13.32 18.08 27.51
CA THR A 250 13.83 18.50 26.19
C THR A 250 13.41 17.52 25.10
N THR A 251 13.06 18.00 23.92
CA THR A 251 12.68 17.18 22.76
C THR A 251 13.67 17.36 21.61
N ILE A 252 14.11 16.22 21.05
CA ILE A 252 14.89 16.18 19.81
C ILE A 252 13.92 15.94 18.65
N LEU A 253 13.94 16.83 17.67
CA LEU A 253 13.14 16.76 16.46
C LEU A 253 13.95 16.23 15.27
N MET A 254 13.27 15.59 14.34
CA MET A 254 13.87 14.99 13.17
C MET A 254 13.01 15.31 11.94
N ALA A 255 13.44 16.27 11.12
CA ALA A 255 12.71 16.66 9.90
C ALA A 255 12.76 15.59 8.83
N GLU A 256 13.91 14.93 8.68
CA GLU A 256 14.16 13.90 7.67
C GLU A 256 13.39 12.59 7.93
N ARG A 257 13.42 11.70 6.93
CA ARG A 257 12.84 10.36 7.07
C ARG A 257 13.63 9.54 8.10
N PRO A 258 12.97 8.84 9.05
CA PRO A 258 13.64 8.06 10.08
C PRO A 258 14.17 6.73 9.50
N THR A 259 15.35 6.76 8.88
CA THR A 259 16.10 5.56 8.50
C THR A 259 16.92 5.05 9.69
N PRO A 260 17.28 3.75 9.76
CA PRO A 260 18.13 3.22 10.82
C PRO A 260 19.40 4.05 11.04
N ALA A 261 20.13 4.38 9.98
CA ALA A 261 21.37 5.15 10.05
C ALA A 261 21.14 6.56 10.62
N ALA A 262 20.12 7.29 10.14
CA ALA A 262 19.80 8.63 10.61
C ALA A 262 19.34 8.62 12.09
N VAL A 263 18.57 7.60 12.50
CA VAL A 263 18.16 7.43 13.90
C VAL A 263 19.36 7.13 14.79
N PHE A 264 20.27 6.24 14.39
CA PHE A 264 21.51 5.98 15.14
C PHE A 264 22.38 7.24 15.29
N ALA A 265 22.50 8.05 14.25
CA ALA A 265 23.21 9.32 14.32
C ALA A 265 22.58 10.30 15.36
N LYS A 266 21.25 10.40 15.40
CA LYS A 266 20.54 11.20 16.40
C LYS A 266 20.72 10.65 17.81
N LEU A 267 20.58 9.34 18.01
CA LEU A 267 20.80 8.69 19.31
C LEU A 267 22.23 8.93 19.84
N ALA A 268 23.23 8.78 18.97
CA ALA A 268 24.63 9.02 19.31
C ALA A 268 24.89 10.51 19.65
N LYS A 269 24.36 11.46 18.85
CA LYS A 269 24.59 12.89 19.03
C LYS A 269 23.91 13.46 20.29
N HIS A 270 22.66 13.08 20.53
CA HIS A 270 21.82 13.74 21.53
C HIS A 270 21.61 12.95 22.81
N GLN A 271 22.01 11.65 22.83
CA GLN A 271 21.94 10.77 24.00
C GLN A 271 20.57 10.85 24.71
N PRO A 272 19.43 10.59 24.03
CA PRO A 272 18.12 10.69 24.62
C PRO A 272 17.94 9.68 25.76
N THR A 273 17.03 9.99 26.69
CA THR A 273 16.66 9.09 27.78
C THR A 273 15.47 8.22 27.43
N ILE A 274 14.62 8.67 26.51
CA ILE A 274 13.46 7.95 25.96
C ILE A 274 13.49 8.02 24.45
N PHE A 275 13.37 6.86 23.81
CA PHE A 275 13.27 6.75 22.35
C PHE A 275 11.95 6.08 21.95
N SER A 276 11.19 6.75 21.09
CA SER A 276 9.92 6.25 20.57
C SER A 276 10.03 5.91 19.09
N GLY A 277 9.78 4.64 18.76
CA GLY A 277 9.82 4.13 17.40
C GLY A 277 8.58 3.30 17.05
N VAL A 278 8.64 2.62 15.90
CA VAL A 278 7.63 1.67 15.45
C VAL A 278 8.28 0.31 15.21
N PRO A 279 7.56 -0.81 15.25
CA PRO A 279 8.13 -2.17 15.11
C PRO A 279 9.02 -2.35 13.89
N THR A 280 8.59 -1.83 12.73
CA THR A 280 9.36 -1.91 11.48
C THR A 280 10.68 -1.15 11.55
N LEU A 281 10.75 -0.03 12.27
CA LEU A 281 12.01 0.70 12.49
C LEU A 281 12.95 -0.11 13.40
N TYR A 282 12.44 -0.67 14.51
CA TYR A 282 13.25 -1.52 15.40
C TYR A 282 13.81 -2.74 14.66
N ALA A 283 12.99 -3.39 13.83
CA ALA A 283 13.46 -4.50 12.97
C ALA A 283 14.58 -4.05 12.01
N GLY A 284 14.40 -2.92 11.33
CA GLY A 284 15.39 -2.35 10.44
C GLY A 284 16.68 -1.94 11.14
N MET A 285 16.59 -1.38 12.35
CA MET A 285 17.75 -1.05 13.18
C MET A 285 18.54 -2.30 13.59
N LEU A 286 17.86 -3.37 13.99
CA LEU A 286 18.51 -4.65 14.31
C LEU A 286 19.16 -5.34 13.10
N ALA A 287 18.65 -5.10 11.90
CA ALA A 287 19.15 -5.67 10.66
C ALA A 287 20.25 -4.82 10.01
N ASN A 288 20.50 -3.60 10.51
CA ASN A 288 21.49 -2.70 9.93
C ASN A 288 22.91 -3.25 10.17
N PRO A 289 23.78 -3.36 9.13
CA PRO A 289 25.15 -3.84 9.31
C PRO A 289 25.97 -2.96 10.25
N ASP A 290 25.68 -1.65 10.28
CA ASP A 290 26.39 -0.67 11.13
C ASP A 290 25.69 -0.48 12.50
N VAL A 291 24.95 -1.50 12.98
CA VAL A 291 24.27 -1.43 14.27
C VAL A 291 25.29 -1.21 15.41
N PRO A 292 25.15 -0.12 16.21
CA PRO A 292 26.09 0.18 17.28
C PRO A 292 26.06 -0.87 18.39
N GLN A 293 27.12 -0.95 19.17
CA GLN A 293 27.12 -1.83 20.34
C GLN A 293 26.24 -1.28 21.47
N VAL A 294 26.16 0.03 21.61
CA VAL A 294 25.37 0.73 22.63
C VAL A 294 24.59 1.86 21.98
N LEU A 295 23.33 2.01 22.32
CA LEU A 295 22.48 3.10 21.79
C LEU A 295 22.67 4.44 22.52
N GLY A 296 23.23 4.43 23.72
CA GLY A 296 23.44 5.57 24.57
C GLY A 296 23.39 5.19 26.04
N ALA A 297 24.31 5.76 26.84
CA ALA A 297 24.39 5.41 28.29
C ALA A 297 23.20 5.90 29.11
N ARG A 298 22.42 6.85 28.59
CA ARG A 298 21.30 7.49 29.28
C ARG A 298 19.93 6.91 28.90
N LEU A 299 19.85 6.06 27.86
CA LEU A 299 18.58 5.53 27.35
C LEU A 299 17.96 4.56 28.37
N ARG A 300 16.82 4.95 28.93
CA ARG A 300 16.10 4.18 29.96
C ARG A 300 15.01 3.32 29.35
N HIS A 301 14.27 3.84 28.39
CA HIS A 301 13.11 3.18 27.79
C HIS A 301 13.06 3.40 26.29
N CYS A 302 12.67 2.35 25.59
CA CYS A 302 12.18 2.43 24.22
C CYS A 302 10.66 2.21 24.23
N VAL A 303 9.92 2.91 23.38
CA VAL A 303 8.46 2.81 23.25
C VAL A 303 8.11 2.39 21.84
N SER A 304 7.19 1.46 21.70
CA SER A 304 6.66 1.00 20.41
C SER A 304 5.15 1.13 20.36
N ALA A 305 4.61 1.62 19.27
CA ALA A 305 3.17 1.64 18.97
C ALA A 305 2.91 1.74 17.47
N GLY A 306 1.62 1.70 17.08
CA GLY A 306 1.15 1.86 15.71
C GLY A 306 1.00 0.55 14.95
N GLU A 307 1.74 -0.48 15.32
CA GLU A 307 1.66 -1.87 14.87
C GLU A 307 1.97 -2.79 16.07
N PRO A 308 1.53 -4.04 16.08
CA PRO A 308 1.93 -4.97 17.14
C PRO A 308 3.43 -5.25 17.05
N LEU A 309 4.12 -5.21 18.19
CA LEU A 309 5.54 -5.54 18.26
C LEU A 309 5.72 -7.07 18.26
N PRO A 310 6.34 -7.66 17.23
CA PRO A 310 6.67 -9.08 17.23
C PRO A 310 7.58 -9.43 18.42
N GLU A 311 7.25 -10.52 19.14
CA GLU A 311 7.98 -10.96 20.32
C GLU A 311 9.48 -11.13 20.06
N ASP A 312 9.85 -11.71 18.91
CA ASP A 312 11.26 -11.92 18.54
C ASP A 312 12.03 -10.59 18.43
N ILE A 313 11.43 -9.57 17.86
CA ILE A 313 12.07 -8.24 17.72
C ILE A 313 12.33 -7.66 19.12
N GLY A 314 11.33 -7.68 20.01
CA GLY A 314 11.48 -7.18 21.36
C GLY A 314 12.57 -7.91 22.14
N ARG A 315 12.58 -9.26 22.10
CA ARG A 315 13.58 -10.09 22.78
C ARG A 315 15.00 -9.91 22.20
N ARG A 316 15.14 -9.76 20.89
CA ARG A 316 16.44 -9.48 20.23
C ARG A 316 16.95 -8.10 20.59
N TRP A 317 16.07 -7.10 20.63
CA TRP A 317 16.42 -5.73 21.03
C TRP A 317 16.94 -5.69 22.47
N GLN A 318 16.19 -6.28 23.40
CA GLN A 318 16.56 -6.34 24.80
C GLN A 318 17.91 -7.08 25.02
N ARG A 319 18.11 -8.24 24.39
CA ARG A 319 19.39 -8.97 24.43
C ARG A 319 20.56 -8.17 23.86
N ARG A 320 20.31 -7.35 22.81
CA ARG A 320 21.36 -6.60 22.12
C ARG A 320 21.77 -5.35 22.88
N PHE A 321 20.80 -4.63 23.47
CA PHE A 321 21.02 -3.29 24.02
C PHE A 321 20.76 -3.17 25.52
N GLY A 322 20.19 -4.18 26.15
CA GLY A 322 19.86 -4.18 27.58
C GLY A 322 18.68 -3.27 27.97
N VAL A 323 17.96 -2.72 27.00
CA VAL A 323 16.82 -1.79 27.19
C VAL A 323 15.56 -2.42 26.63
N ASP A 324 14.48 -2.42 27.41
CA ASP A 324 13.21 -2.96 26.98
C ASP A 324 12.47 -2.01 26.01
N ILE A 325 11.68 -2.60 25.14
CA ILE A 325 10.69 -1.90 24.34
C ILE A 325 9.32 -2.04 25.00
N LEU A 326 8.76 -0.93 25.45
CA LEU A 326 7.40 -0.86 25.97
C LEU A 326 6.42 -0.80 24.82
N ASP A 327 5.85 -1.95 24.42
CA ASP A 327 4.82 -1.97 23.40
C ASP A 327 3.49 -1.49 23.95
N GLY A 328 2.74 -0.74 23.15
CA GLY A 328 1.44 -0.21 23.52
C GLY A 328 0.53 -0.01 22.32
N ILE A 329 -0.77 -0.04 22.56
CA ILE A 329 -1.77 0.37 21.59
C ILE A 329 -2.38 1.71 21.94
N GLY A 330 -2.44 2.58 20.92
CA GLY A 330 -3.18 3.81 20.92
C GLY A 330 -3.96 3.98 19.61
N SER A 331 -4.78 4.98 19.54
CA SER A 331 -5.47 5.36 18.31
C SER A 331 -5.56 6.89 18.18
N THR A 332 -5.85 7.36 16.98
CA THR A 332 -6.13 8.79 16.78
C THR A 332 -7.34 9.24 17.58
N GLU A 333 -8.36 8.39 17.71
CA GLU A 333 -9.59 8.64 18.44
C GLU A 333 -9.39 8.78 19.94
N MET A 334 -8.38 8.11 20.51
CA MET A 334 -8.00 8.20 21.94
C MET A 334 -6.78 9.09 22.17
N LEU A 335 -6.28 9.72 21.13
CA LEU A 335 -5.12 10.60 21.06
C LEU A 335 -3.78 9.93 21.29
N HIS A 336 -3.67 8.97 22.19
CA HIS A 336 -2.41 8.28 22.46
C HIS A 336 -2.65 6.84 22.98
N ILE A 337 -1.63 6.25 23.60
CA ILE A 337 -1.61 4.90 24.14
C ILE A 337 -2.56 4.80 25.34
N PHE A 338 -3.41 3.77 25.35
CA PHE A 338 -4.37 3.45 26.41
C PHE A 338 -4.22 2.00 26.97
N ILE A 339 -3.40 1.16 26.32
CA ILE A 339 -2.90 -0.12 26.82
C ILE A 339 -1.40 -0.14 26.58
N SER A 340 -0.61 -0.55 27.57
CA SER A 340 0.86 -0.57 27.49
C SER A 340 1.49 -1.63 28.35
N ASN A 341 2.64 -2.14 27.92
CA ASN A 341 3.63 -2.76 28.80
C ASN A 341 4.21 -1.72 29.77
N ARG A 342 4.75 -2.16 30.89
CA ARG A 342 5.30 -1.31 31.95
C ARG A 342 6.78 -1.61 32.16
N PRO A 343 7.59 -0.59 32.54
CA PRO A 343 8.98 -0.82 32.92
C PRO A 343 9.12 -1.88 34.01
N GLY A 344 10.03 -2.83 33.81
CA GLY A 344 10.28 -3.94 34.74
C GLY A 344 9.27 -5.08 34.68
N GLU A 345 8.15 -4.95 33.94
CA GLU A 345 7.08 -5.94 33.80
C GLU A 345 6.78 -6.26 32.32
N VAL A 346 7.74 -6.05 31.44
CA VAL A 346 7.50 -6.22 29.98
C VAL A 346 7.27 -7.69 29.65
N GLN A 347 6.14 -7.95 29.00
CA GLN A 347 5.79 -9.27 28.46
C GLN A 347 5.71 -9.19 26.94
N TYR A 348 6.81 -9.53 26.25
CA TYR A 348 6.84 -9.57 24.81
C TYR A 348 5.81 -10.56 24.24
N GLY A 349 5.17 -10.20 23.14
CA GLY A 349 4.02 -10.92 22.57
C GLY A 349 2.68 -10.48 23.15
N THR A 350 2.67 -9.51 24.08
CA THR A 350 1.46 -8.84 24.58
C THR A 350 1.59 -7.34 24.43
N THR A 351 0.45 -6.65 24.34
CA THR A 351 0.40 -5.19 24.42
C THR A 351 0.42 -4.67 25.86
N GLY A 352 0.41 -5.56 26.86
CA GLY A 352 0.39 -5.22 28.28
C GLY A 352 -1.03 -5.06 28.84
N ARG A 353 -1.20 -4.08 29.73
CA ARG A 353 -2.43 -3.84 30.51
C ARG A 353 -2.98 -2.43 30.28
N PRO A 354 -4.27 -2.18 30.57
CA PRO A 354 -4.83 -0.85 30.47
C PRO A 354 -4.03 0.18 31.27
N VAL A 355 -3.84 1.36 30.66
CA VAL A 355 -3.24 2.50 31.33
C VAL A 355 -4.21 2.97 32.44
N PRO A 356 -3.75 3.27 33.65
CA PRO A 356 -4.62 3.76 34.72
C PRO A 356 -5.44 4.99 34.26
N GLY A 357 -6.75 4.94 34.48
CA GLY A 357 -7.70 5.97 34.01
C GLY A 357 -8.40 5.64 32.70
N TYR A 358 -7.99 4.58 32.02
CA TYR A 358 -8.71 3.98 30.89
C TYR A 358 -9.35 2.65 31.30
N ALA A 359 -10.58 2.44 30.87
CA ALA A 359 -11.28 1.17 30.98
C ALA A 359 -11.33 0.52 29.57
N VAL A 360 -11.17 -0.78 29.53
CA VAL A 360 -11.29 -1.55 28.29
C VAL A 360 -12.28 -2.69 28.46
N ARG A 361 -12.91 -3.10 27.36
CA ARG A 361 -13.73 -4.30 27.30
C ARG A 361 -13.60 -4.99 25.95
N LEU A 362 -13.79 -6.29 25.93
CA LEU A 362 -13.82 -7.10 24.73
C LEU A 362 -15.26 -7.54 24.47
N VAL A 363 -15.78 -7.30 23.27
CA VAL A 363 -17.16 -7.62 22.89
C VAL A 363 -17.18 -8.48 21.64
N ASN A 364 -18.20 -9.34 21.52
CA ASN A 364 -18.50 -10.09 20.31
C ASN A 364 -19.23 -9.19 19.28
N ASP A 365 -19.58 -9.76 18.12
CA ASP A 365 -20.22 -9.03 17.05
C ASP A 365 -21.64 -8.52 17.40
N ASP A 366 -22.31 -9.12 18.41
CA ASP A 366 -23.58 -8.69 18.97
C ASP A 366 -23.45 -7.59 20.04
N GLY A 367 -22.21 -7.23 20.41
CA GLY A 367 -21.90 -6.22 21.44
C GLY A 367 -21.90 -6.74 22.87
N ASN A 368 -22.03 -8.06 23.08
CA ASN A 368 -21.93 -8.68 24.39
C ASN A 368 -20.47 -8.90 24.80
N LEU A 369 -20.21 -8.83 26.12
CA LEU A 369 -18.88 -9.13 26.65
C LEU A 369 -18.50 -10.59 26.34
N VAL A 370 -17.25 -10.79 25.92
CA VAL A 370 -16.68 -12.15 25.77
C VAL A 370 -16.06 -12.63 27.07
N ALA A 371 -15.95 -13.95 27.23
CA ALA A 371 -15.24 -14.52 28.37
C ALA A 371 -13.72 -14.31 28.26
N ARG A 372 -13.03 -14.35 29.40
CA ARG A 372 -11.57 -14.30 29.40
C ARG A 372 -11.00 -15.48 28.60
N GLY A 373 -9.97 -15.21 27.80
CA GLY A 373 -9.41 -16.18 26.87
C GLY A 373 -10.11 -16.21 25.51
N GLU A 374 -11.30 -15.62 25.38
CA GLU A 374 -12.00 -15.48 24.11
C GLU A 374 -11.62 -14.20 23.38
N GLN A 375 -11.69 -14.26 22.06
CA GLN A 375 -11.40 -13.12 21.19
C GLN A 375 -12.61 -12.19 21.07
N GLY A 376 -12.40 -10.89 21.32
CA GLY A 376 -13.43 -9.86 21.15
C GLY A 376 -12.91 -8.59 20.48
N GLU A 377 -13.82 -7.75 20.00
CA GLU A 377 -13.51 -6.39 19.55
C GLU A 377 -13.18 -5.52 20.76
N LEU A 378 -12.03 -4.85 20.71
CA LEU A 378 -11.60 -3.95 21.77
C LEU A 378 -12.37 -2.64 21.74
N GLN A 379 -13.00 -2.31 22.83
CA GLN A 379 -13.59 -1.00 23.10
C GLN A 379 -12.89 -0.37 24.31
N VAL A 380 -12.65 0.94 24.21
CA VAL A 380 -11.94 1.71 25.25
C VAL A 380 -12.77 2.89 25.70
N SER A 381 -12.75 3.18 26.99
CA SER A 381 -13.33 4.37 27.60
C SER A 381 -12.25 5.12 28.36
N GLY A 382 -12.14 6.43 28.13
CA GLY A 382 -11.14 7.27 28.79
C GLY A 382 -11.27 8.74 28.47
N PRO A 383 -10.68 9.61 29.28
CA PRO A 383 -10.92 11.06 29.22
C PRO A 383 -10.30 11.78 28.00
N SER A 384 -9.41 11.12 27.26
CA SER A 384 -8.79 11.67 26.05
C SER A 384 -9.55 11.32 24.76
N SER A 385 -10.70 10.63 24.86
CA SER A 385 -11.53 10.30 23.70
C SER A 385 -11.89 11.56 22.91
N ALA A 386 -11.77 11.49 21.59
CA ALA A 386 -12.22 12.57 20.70
C ALA A 386 -13.74 12.74 20.79
N ILE A 387 -14.22 13.94 20.48
CA ILE A 387 -15.65 14.22 20.49
C ILE A 387 -16.38 13.74 19.24
N GLY A 388 -15.64 13.33 18.22
CA GLY A 388 -16.18 12.77 16.98
C GLY A 388 -15.30 13.07 15.77
N TYR A 389 -15.84 12.73 14.60
CA TYR A 389 -15.25 13.06 13.32
C TYR A 389 -15.92 14.29 12.71
N TRP A 390 -15.12 15.19 12.17
CA TRP A 390 -15.61 16.37 11.49
C TRP A 390 -16.47 16.01 10.28
N ASN A 391 -17.62 16.65 10.12
CA ASN A 391 -18.56 16.45 9.03
C ASN A 391 -18.94 14.97 8.74
N ASN A 392 -18.78 14.08 9.69
CA ASN A 392 -19.06 12.66 9.51
C ASN A 392 -19.89 12.08 10.67
N PRO A 393 -21.19 12.45 10.78
CA PRO A 393 -22.04 12.04 11.90
C PRO A 393 -22.33 10.53 11.92
N GLU A 394 -22.41 9.88 10.77
CA GLU A 394 -22.63 8.44 10.68
C GLU A 394 -21.47 7.65 11.28
N ARG A 395 -20.26 7.99 10.86
CA ARG A 395 -19.06 7.36 11.37
C ARG A 395 -18.81 7.69 12.84
N THR A 396 -19.14 8.92 13.25
CA THR A 396 -19.09 9.31 14.67
C THR A 396 -19.96 8.40 15.51
N ARG A 397 -21.23 8.22 15.14
CA ARG A 397 -22.16 7.36 15.88
C ARG A 397 -21.75 5.89 15.89
N SER A 398 -21.12 5.37 14.83
CA SER A 398 -20.67 3.98 14.77
C SER A 398 -19.37 3.72 15.52
N THR A 399 -18.57 4.76 15.79
CA THR A 399 -17.29 4.65 16.49
C THR A 399 -17.39 5.00 17.97
N PHE A 400 -18.10 6.10 18.30
CA PHE A 400 -18.22 6.60 19.67
C PHE A 400 -19.59 6.20 20.25
N LEU A 401 -19.60 5.11 21.04
CA LEU A 401 -20.79 4.46 21.61
C LEU A 401 -20.98 4.89 23.06
N GLY A 402 -21.51 6.10 23.29
CA GLY A 402 -21.60 6.67 24.63
C GLY A 402 -20.17 6.87 25.21
N PRO A 403 -19.83 6.26 26.38
CA PRO A 403 -18.50 6.40 26.96
C PRO A 403 -17.43 5.53 26.27
N TRP A 404 -17.82 4.65 25.34
CA TRP A 404 -16.94 3.67 24.72
C TRP A 404 -16.59 4.07 23.30
N THR A 405 -15.30 3.98 22.97
CA THR A 405 -14.77 4.16 21.60
C THR A 405 -14.39 2.80 21.04
N ARG A 406 -14.94 2.46 19.88
CA ARG A 406 -14.55 1.26 19.12
C ARG A 406 -13.19 1.46 18.49
N THR A 407 -12.27 0.54 18.69
CA THR A 407 -10.92 0.63 18.12
C THR A 407 -10.82 -0.02 16.74
N GLY A 408 -11.69 -0.98 16.43
CA GLY A 408 -11.62 -1.84 15.26
C GLY A 408 -10.51 -2.88 15.36
N ASP A 409 -9.91 -3.07 16.54
CA ASP A 409 -8.92 -4.10 16.82
C ASP A 409 -9.54 -5.23 17.61
N LYS A 410 -9.13 -6.46 17.34
CA LYS A 410 -9.53 -7.65 18.14
C LYS A 410 -8.40 -8.06 19.06
N TYR A 411 -8.77 -8.43 20.28
CA TYR A 411 -7.87 -8.81 21.37
C TYR A 411 -8.36 -10.05 22.10
N VAL A 412 -7.43 -10.68 22.81
CA VAL A 412 -7.71 -11.74 23.81
C VAL A 412 -7.13 -11.30 25.15
N GLU A 413 -7.89 -11.37 26.23
CA GLU A 413 -7.40 -11.15 27.58
C GLU A 413 -6.89 -12.47 28.16
N ARG A 414 -5.63 -12.50 28.62
CA ARG A 414 -5.00 -13.65 29.28
C ARG A 414 -5.40 -13.71 30.75
N ASP A 415 -5.10 -14.84 31.38
CA ASP A 415 -5.38 -15.06 32.83
C ASP A 415 -4.65 -14.06 33.73
N ASP A 416 -3.47 -13.58 33.31
CA ASP A 416 -2.69 -12.57 34.03
C ASP A 416 -3.17 -11.12 33.77
N GLY A 417 -4.27 -10.93 33.00
CA GLY A 417 -4.84 -9.63 32.65
C GLY A 417 -4.10 -8.89 31.56
N CYS A 418 -3.07 -9.49 30.94
CA CYS A 418 -2.42 -8.91 29.76
C CYS A 418 -3.25 -9.13 28.51
N LEU A 419 -3.24 -8.15 27.63
CA LEU A 419 -3.99 -8.14 26.39
C LEU A 419 -3.08 -8.52 25.22
N VAL A 420 -3.51 -9.51 24.44
CA VAL A 420 -2.82 -10.02 23.26
C VAL A 420 -3.56 -9.56 22.02
N TYR A 421 -2.87 -8.89 21.11
CA TYR A 421 -3.42 -8.45 19.85
C TYR A 421 -3.78 -9.64 18.94
N ALA A 422 -5.02 -9.70 18.49
CA ALA A 422 -5.52 -10.77 17.63
C ALA A 422 -5.77 -10.35 16.17
N GLY A 423 -5.63 -9.06 15.86
CA GLY A 423 -5.78 -8.54 14.49
C GLY A 423 -6.77 -7.38 14.40
N ARG A 424 -6.92 -6.83 13.19
CA ARG A 424 -7.98 -5.86 12.89
C ARG A 424 -9.28 -6.59 12.58
N SER A 425 -10.40 -6.02 12.98
CA SER A 425 -11.73 -6.57 12.67
C SER A 425 -11.96 -6.70 11.15
N ASP A 426 -11.41 -5.78 10.36
CA ASP A 426 -11.47 -5.73 8.91
C ASP A 426 -10.35 -6.50 8.19
N ASP A 427 -9.32 -6.97 8.90
CA ASP A 427 -8.19 -7.76 8.35
C ASP A 427 -8.27 -9.26 8.71
N MET A 428 -9.12 -9.66 9.64
CA MET A 428 -9.26 -11.06 10.06
C MET A 428 -9.68 -11.94 8.88
N LEU A 429 -8.95 -13.04 8.69
CA LEU A 429 -9.22 -13.99 7.62
C LEU A 429 -10.17 -15.09 8.11
N LYS A 430 -11.26 -15.32 7.40
CA LYS A 430 -12.16 -16.43 7.69
C LYS A 430 -11.75 -17.65 6.87
N VAL A 431 -10.89 -18.50 7.43
CA VAL A 431 -10.35 -19.70 6.76
C VAL A 431 -11.13 -20.91 7.20
N SER A 432 -11.87 -21.54 6.30
CA SER A 432 -12.71 -22.73 6.59
C SER A 432 -13.65 -22.53 7.80
N GLY A 433 -14.22 -21.32 7.92
CA GLY A 433 -15.12 -20.95 9.01
C GLY A 433 -14.46 -20.47 10.30
N ILE A 434 -13.12 -20.59 10.42
CA ILE A 434 -12.35 -20.19 11.61
C ILE A 434 -11.62 -18.88 11.32
N TYR A 435 -11.62 -17.97 12.28
CA TYR A 435 -10.85 -16.72 12.16
C TYR A 435 -9.36 -16.96 12.33
N VAL A 436 -8.56 -16.45 11.40
CA VAL A 436 -7.09 -16.47 11.41
C VAL A 436 -6.58 -15.05 11.48
N SER A 437 -5.75 -14.76 12.45
CA SER A 437 -5.09 -13.48 12.62
C SER A 437 -3.90 -13.37 11.65
N PRO A 438 -3.86 -12.41 10.74
CA PRO A 438 -2.68 -12.14 9.91
C PRO A 438 -1.43 -11.90 10.76
N SER A 439 -1.54 -11.13 11.85
CA SER A 439 -0.41 -10.78 12.71
C SER A 439 0.21 -11.98 13.44
N GLU A 440 -0.59 -12.98 13.78
CA GLU A 440 -0.09 -14.24 14.37
C GLU A 440 0.78 -15.01 13.37
N VAL A 441 0.35 -15.07 12.10
CA VAL A 441 1.12 -15.71 11.03
C VAL A 441 2.37 -14.90 10.67
N GLU A 442 2.25 -13.58 10.64
CA GLU A 442 3.37 -12.65 10.42
C GLU A 442 4.44 -12.81 11.50
N SER A 443 4.04 -12.86 12.78
CA SER A 443 4.95 -13.07 13.91
C SER A 443 5.67 -14.41 13.81
N ALA A 444 4.98 -15.47 13.42
CA ALA A 444 5.59 -16.78 13.20
C ALA A 444 6.61 -16.73 12.05
N LEU A 445 6.31 -16.05 10.94
CA LEU A 445 7.23 -15.88 9.82
C LEU A 445 8.47 -15.05 10.20
N ILE A 446 8.28 -13.93 10.89
CA ILE A 446 9.36 -13.02 11.33
C ILE A 446 10.31 -13.72 12.33
N SER A 447 9.84 -14.70 13.06
CA SER A 447 10.69 -15.50 13.96
C SER A 447 11.69 -16.42 13.24
N HIS A 448 11.57 -16.59 11.91
CA HIS A 448 12.54 -17.33 11.10
C HIS A 448 13.77 -16.47 10.81
N GLU A 449 14.97 -17.05 10.95
CA GLU A 449 16.25 -16.34 10.79
C GLU A 449 16.43 -15.63 9.43
N SER A 450 15.81 -16.15 8.37
CA SER A 450 15.91 -15.63 7.00
C SER A 450 14.92 -14.49 6.70
N VAL A 451 13.97 -14.20 7.60
CA VAL A 451 12.90 -13.21 7.35
C VAL A 451 13.25 -11.88 7.99
N LEU A 452 13.17 -10.80 7.23
CA LEU A 452 13.27 -9.43 7.71
C LEU A 452 11.90 -8.87 8.09
N GLU A 453 10.94 -8.98 7.16
CA GLU A 453 9.58 -8.50 7.33
C GLU A 453 8.59 -9.47 6.67
N ALA A 454 7.38 -9.50 7.19
CA ALA A 454 6.29 -10.27 6.60
C ALA A 454 4.96 -9.53 6.72
N ALA A 455 4.09 -9.67 5.72
CA ALA A 455 2.70 -9.21 5.77
C ALA A 455 1.79 -10.30 5.21
N VAL A 456 0.66 -10.54 5.87
CA VAL A 456 -0.30 -11.58 5.50
C VAL A 456 -1.65 -10.96 5.19
N VAL A 457 -2.25 -11.39 4.09
CA VAL A 457 -3.61 -11.03 3.70
C VAL A 457 -4.39 -12.26 3.25
N GLY A 458 -5.70 -12.11 3.09
CA GLY A 458 -6.54 -13.16 2.52
C GLY A 458 -6.46 -13.17 1.01
N ARG A 459 -6.50 -14.37 0.46
CA ARG A 459 -6.64 -14.65 -0.96
C ARG A 459 -7.62 -15.80 -1.16
N GLU A 460 -8.47 -15.69 -2.16
CA GLU A 460 -9.35 -16.81 -2.58
C GLU A 460 -8.54 -17.86 -3.35
N ASP A 461 -8.75 -19.11 -3.04
CA ASP A 461 -8.26 -20.25 -3.82
C ASP A 461 -9.19 -20.54 -5.01
N GLN A 462 -8.92 -21.62 -5.75
CA GLN A 462 -9.69 -22.01 -6.93
C GLN A 462 -11.17 -22.32 -6.64
N ASP A 463 -11.47 -22.65 -5.39
CA ASP A 463 -12.84 -22.96 -4.92
C ASP A 463 -13.53 -21.73 -4.32
N GLY A 464 -12.93 -20.52 -4.44
CA GLY A 464 -13.44 -19.29 -3.86
C GLY A 464 -13.28 -19.19 -2.34
N LEU A 465 -12.46 -20.06 -1.74
CA LEU A 465 -12.24 -20.08 -0.29
C LEU A 465 -11.04 -19.21 0.09
N VAL A 466 -11.25 -18.32 1.05
CA VAL A 466 -10.17 -17.46 1.57
C VAL A 466 -9.11 -18.30 2.29
N LYS A 467 -7.84 -18.12 1.89
CA LYS A 467 -6.65 -18.70 2.51
C LYS A 467 -5.60 -17.60 2.73
N PRO A 468 -4.70 -17.76 3.74
CA PRO A 468 -3.61 -16.81 3.94
C PRO A 468 -2.58 -16.87 2.81
N ILE A 469 -2.18 -15.68 2.31
CA ILE A 469 -0.99 -15.44 1.49
C ILE A 469 -0.04 -14.54 2.27
N ALA A 470 1.25 -14.87 2.28
CA ALA A 470 2.29 -14.07 2.91
C ALA A 470 3.17 -13.38 1.87
N TYR A 471 3.39 -12.08 2.05
CA TYR A 471 4.42 -11.30 1.36
C TYR A 471 5.62 -11.17 2.29
N VAL A 472 6.78 -11.64 1.86
CA VAL A 472 7.97 -11.78 2.71
C VAL A 472 9.14 -10.99 2.13
N VAL A 473 9.78 -10.18 2.96
CA VAL A 473 11.09 -9.58 2.68
C VAL A 473 12.15 -10.42 3.35
N ALA A 474 13.01 -11.04 2.56
CA ALA A 474 14.14 -11.81 3.06
C ALA A 474 15.27 -10.89 3.55
N LYS A 475 16.09 -11.36 4.48
CA LYS A 475 17.31 -10.64 4.89
C LYS A 475 18.33 -10.61 3.77
N SER A 476 19.22 -9.63 3.80
CA SER A 476 20.33 -9.51 2.85
C SER A 476 21.19 -10.78 2.81
N GLY A 477 21.53 -11.22 1.60
CA GLY A 477 22.33 -12.43 1.38
C GLY A 477 21.54 -13.75 1.42
N VAL A 478 20.23 -13.72 1.63
CA VAL A 478 19.36 -14.90 1.60
C VAL A 478 18.74 -15.04 0.21
N THR A 479 18.85 -16.22 -0.38
CA THR A 479 18.19 -16.53 -1.67
C THR A 479 16.70 -16.76 -1.43
N ALA A 480 15.88 -15.93 -2.06
CA ALA A 480 14.42 -15.96 -1.96
C ALA A 480 13.83 -16.89 -3.03
N ASP A 481 13.86 -18.20 -2.77
CA ASP A 481 13.46 -19.27 -3.69
C ASP A 481 12.36 -20.16 -3.12
N GLU A 482 11.94 -21.17 -3.87
CA GLU A 482 10.91 -22.12 -3.45
C GLU A 482 11.37 -23.03 -2.29
N ALA A 483 12.67 -23.23 -2.13
CA ALA A 483 13.20 -23.98 -1.00
C ALA A 483 12.97 -23.20 0.32
N LEU A 484 13.26 -21.89 0.32
CA LEU A 484 12.96 -21.02 1.45
C LEU A 484 11.44 -20.91 1.68
N SER A 485 10.62 -20.80 0.61
CA SER A 485 9.16 -20.80 0.73
C SER A 485 8.65 -22.04 1.45
N SER A 486 9.16 -23.22 1.10
CA SER A 486 8.81 -24.50 1.72
C SER A 486 9.25 -24.54 3.20
N GLN A 487 10.45 -24.08 3.51
CA GLN A 487 10.96 -23.99 4.90
C GLN A 487 10.09 -23.07 5.76
N LEU A 488 9.70 -21.91 5.26
CA LEU A 488 8.83 -20.97 5.97
C LEU A 488 7.45 -21.54 6.22
N LYS A 489 6.86 -22.25 5.27
CA LYS A 489 5.59 -22.96 5.48
C LYS A 489 5.68 -24.02 6.55
N LEU A 490 6.77 -24.80 6.59
CA LEU A 490 7.02 -25.78 7.63
C LEU A 490 7.25 -25.12 9.01
N HIS A 491 7.99 -24.01 9.03
CA HIS A 491 8.26 -23.25 10.24
C HIS A 491 6.95 -22.72 10.87
N VAL A 492 6.04 -22.17 10.06
CA VAL A 492 4.73 -21.73 10.56
C VAL A 492 3.89 -22.91 11.04
N LYS A 493 3.87 -24.04 10.32
CA LYS A 493 3.14 -25.26 10.74
C LYS A 493 3.64 -25.85 12.04
N SER A 494 4.92 -25.70 12.37
CA SER A 494 5.49 -26.19 13.64
C SER A 494 5.10 -25.32 14.84
N ARG A 495 4.62 -24.10 14.63
CA ARG A 495 4.29 -23.12 15.68
C ARG A 495 2.81 -22.81 15.80
N LEU A 496 2.07 -22.93 14.72
CA LEU A 496 0.65 -22.58 14.64
C LEU A 496 -0.18 -23.76 14.14
N ALA A 497 -1.48 -23.71 14.45
CA ALA A 497 -2.43 -24.71 13.96
C ALA A 497 -2.37 -24.85 12.43
N PRO A 498 -2.52 -26.07 11.86
CA PRO A 498 -2.27 -26.33 10.44
C PRO A 498 -3.08 -25.50 9.45
N TYR A 499 -4.28 -25.02 9.83
CA TYR A 499 -5.12 -24.17 8.97
C TYR A 499 -4.61 -22.73 8.85
N LYS A 500 -3.68 -22.28 9.74
CA LYS A 500 -3.15 -20.92 9.78
C LYS A 500 -1.97 -20.68 8.84
N TYR A 501 -1.27 -21.74 8.37
CA TYR A 501 -0.10 -21.52 7.54
C TYR A 501 -0.44 -20.86 6.18
N PRO A 502 0.45 -19.98 5.66
CA PRO A 502 0.23 -19.37 4.36
C PRO A 502 0.29 -20.39 3.24
N ARG A 503 -0.75 -20.46 2.43
CA ARG A 503 -0.78 -21.35 1.25
C ARG A 503 0.21 -20.89 0.20
N TRP A 504 0.38 -19.59 0.09
CA TRP A 504 1.32 -18.94 -0.82
C TRP A 504 2.26 -18.02 -0.04
N ILE A 505 3.52 -18.01 -0.49
CA ILE A 505 4.53 -17.05 -0.03
C ILE A 505 5.07 -16.37 -1.27
N GLU A 506 4.97 -15.04 -1.31
CA GLU A 506 5.58 -14.21 -2.34
C GLU A 506 6.72 -13.39 -1.72
N PHE A 507 7.91 -13.51 -2.30
CA PHE A 507 9.03 -12.70 -1.91
C PHE A 507 9.00 -11.35 -2.61
N CYS A 508 9.35 -10.29 -1.87
CA CYS A 508 9.42 -8.93 -2.40
C CYS A 508 10.63 -8.18 -1.80
N GLY A 509 11.12 -7.18 -2.52
CA GLY A 509 12.24 -6.36 -2.04
C GLY A 509 11.84 -5.46 -0.86
N GLU A 510 10.60 -4.97 -0.86
CA GLU A 510 10.02 -4.16 0.22
C GLU A 510 8.51 -4.35 0.30
N LEU A 511 7.94 -4.13 1.48
CA LEU A 511 6.49 -4.06 1.67
C LEU A 511 5.98 -2.63 1.43
N PRO A 512 4.77 -2.45 0.85
CA PRO A 512 4.18 -1.13 0.71
C PRO A 512 3.86 -0.55 2.10
N LYS A 513 4.44 0.61 2.40
CA LYS A 513 4.30 1.26 3.71
C LYS A 513 3.76 2.68 3.59
N THR A 514 3.14 3.14 4.66
CA THR A 514 2.84 4.56 4.85
C THR A 514 4.11 5.33 5.22
N ALA A 515 4.03 6.65 5.27
CA ALA A 515 5.09 7.51 5.77
C ALA A 515 5.51 7.20 7.22
N THR A 516 4.64 6.57 8.00
CA THR A 516 4.92 6.10 9.36
C THR A 516 5.62 4.75 9.43
N GLY A 517 5.84 4.09 8.29
CA GLY A 517 6.33 2.72 8.24
C GLY A 517 5.24 1.66 8.34
N LYS A 518 3.98 2.02 8.54
CA LYS A 518 2.86 1.09 8.66
C LYS A 518 2.54 0.42 7.33
N ILE A 519 2.37 -0.92 7.33
CA ILE A 519 2.10 -1.71 6.13
C ILE A 519 0.72 -1.36 5.55
N GLN A 520 0.69 -1.04 4.26
CA GLN A 520 -0.54 -0.75 3.50
C GLN A 520 -1.19 -2.04 3.00
N ARG A 521 -1.84 -2.79 3.91
CA ARG A 521 -2.47 -4.10 3.58
C ARG A 521 -3.49 -4.02 2.45
N PHE A 522 -4.16 -2.89 2.25
CA PHE A 522 -5.10 -2.73 1.14
C PHE A 522 -4.42 -2.91 -0.23
N LYS A 523 -3.19 -2.43 -0.41
CA LYS A 523 -2.40 -2.65 -1.63
C LYS A 523 -2.02 -4.12 -1.79
N LEU A 524 -1.69 -4.78 -0.69
CA LEU A 524 -1.39 -6.22 -0.70
C LEU A 524 -2.65 -7.04 -0.98
N ARG A 525 -3.82 -6.64 -0.47
CA ARG A 525 -5.11 -7.26 -0.82
C ARG A 525 -5.45 -7.08 -2.30
N GLN A 526 -5.24 -5.90 -2.86
CA GLN A 526 -5.40 -5.68 -4.31
C GLN A 526 -4.46 -6.58 -5.12
N ARG A 527 -3.20 -6.72 -4.68
CA ARG A 527 -2.23 -7.64 -5.29
C ARG A 527 -2.64 -9.10 -5.11
N ALA A 528 -3.13 -9.48 -3.93
CA ALA A 528 -3.63 -10.84 -3.66
C ALA A 528 -4.91 -11.19 -4.43
N ALA A 529 -5.78 -10.22 -4.68
CA ALA A 529 -6.99 -10.38 -5.49
C ALA A 529 -6.69 -10.44 -6.99
N ALA A 530 -5.52 -9.95 -7.43
CA ALA A 530 -5.05 -10.19 -8.79
C ALA A 530 -4.78 -11.69 -8.96
N PRO A 531 -5.27 -12.33 -10.03
CA PRO A 531 -5.02 -13.76 -10.25
C PRO A 531 -3.51 -14.01 -10.24
N LEU A 532 -3.05 -14.94 -9.39
CA LEU A 532 -1.66 -15.38 -9.41
C LEU A 532 -1.40 -16.11 -10.73
N HIS A 533 -0.62 -15.49 -11.56
CA HIS A 533 0.02 -16.17 -12.65
C HIS A 533 1.18 -17.00 -12.07
N ARG A 534 0.85 -18.21 -11.55
CA ARG A 534 1.90 -19.19 -11.30
C ARG A 534 2.36 -19.70 -12.64
N GLY A 535 3.61 -19.47 -12.96
CA GLY A 535 4.24 -20.01 -14.14
C GLY A 535 4.52 -21.51 -14.07
N ASP A 536 3.68 -22.28 -13.38
CA ASP A 536 3.78 -23.76 -13.30
C ASP A 536 3.19 -24.45 -14.52
N GLY A 537 2.66 -23.69 -15.49
CA GLY A 537 2.11 -24.21 -16.73
C GLY A 537 0.77 -24.94 -16.57
N THR A 538 0.11 -24.90 -15.41
CA THR A 538 -1.22 -25.49 -15.24
C THR A 538 -2.29 -24.71 -16.00
N VAL A 539 -3.29 -25.40 -16.54
CA VAL A 539 -4.42 -24.78 -17.25
C VAL A 539 -5.39 -24.21 -16.21
N GLN A 540 -5.74 -22.92 -16.39
CA GLN A 540 -6.65 -22.17 -15.57
C GLN A 540 -7.81 -21.61 -16.41
N ARG A 541 -8.80 -20.99 -15.78
CA ARG A 541 -9.92 -20.36 -16.47
C ARG A 541 -10.08 -18.89 -16.06
N VAL A 542 -10.50 -18.08 -17.03
CA VAL A 542 -10.82 -16.66 -16.82
C VAL A 542 -12.10 -16.32 -17.56
N THR A 543 -12.99 -15.57 -16.94
CA THR A 543 -14.20 -15.06 -17.62
C THR A 543 -13.89 -13.76 -18.34
N VAL A 544 -14.10 -13.72 -19.66
CA VAL A 544 -13.88 -12.57 -20.54
C VAL A 544 -15.11 -12.44 -21.42
N ASP A 545 -15.69 -11.26 -21.54
CA ASP A 545 -16.92 -10.99 -22.31
C ASP A 545 -18.06 -11.98 -21.97
N GLY A 546 -18.20 -12.32 -20.67
CA GLY A 546 -19.21 -13.26 -20.17
C GLY A 546 -18.95 -14.74 -20.49
N ARG A 547 -17.80 -15.10 -21.06
CA ARG A 547 -17.42 -16.45 -21.52
C ARG A 547 -16.21 -16.95 -20.74
N SER A 548 -16.18 -18.22 -20.37
CA SER A 548 -15.07 -18.85 -19.67
C SER A 548 -14.03 -19.34 -20.67
N LEU A 549 -12.85 -18.70 -20.66
CA LEU A 549 -11.71 -19.07 -21.48
C LEU A 549 -10.67 -19.84 -20.66
N GLU A 550 -10.12 -20.93 -21.20
CA GLU A 550 -8.96 -21.58 -20.62
C GLU A 550 -7.68 -20.85 -20.99
N TYR A 551 -6.76 -20.76 -20.04
CA TYR A 551 -5.43 -20.22 -20.29
C TYR A 551 -4.36 -20.94 -19.47
N ARG A 552 -3.11 -20.78 -19.88
CA ARG A 552 -1.94 -21.30 -19.20
C ARG A 552 -0.87 -20.19 -19.17
N TYR A 553 -0.30 -19.96 -18.01
CA TYR A 553 0.80 -19.02 -17.83
C TYR A 553 2.10 -19.78 -17.53
N ILE A 554 3.19 -19.45 -18.23
CA ILE A 554 4.50 -20.10 -18.15
C ILE A 554 5.51 -19.03 -17.73
N GLY A 555 6.39 -19.35 -16.76
CA GLY A 555 7.45 -18.45 -16.29
C GLY A 555 7.25 -18.00 -14.85
N ALA A 556 8.29 -17.46 -14.24
CA ALA A 556 8.21 -16.89 -12.91
C ALA A 556 7.40 -15.59 -12.94
N ALA A 557 6.51 -15.39 -11.97
CA ALA A 557 5.75 -14.14 -11.79
C ALA A 557 6.64 -12.94 -11.41
N ALA A 558 7.83 -12.82 -11.96
CA ALA A 558 8.67 -11.64 -11.81
C ALA A 558 8.09 -10.53 -12.68
N THR A 559 7.56 -9.51 -12.05
CA THR A 559 6.89 -8.33 -12.65
C THR A 559 7.77 -7.52 -13.63
N ALA A 560 9.00 -7.92 -13.88
CA ALA A 560 9.96 -7.23 -14.74
C ALA A 560 10.22 -7.91 -16.10
N SER A 561 9.84 -9.20 -16.31
CA SER A 561 10.10 -9.88 -17.58
C SER A 561 8.96 -9.63 -18.58
N PRO A 562 9.26 -9.39 -19.87
CA PRO A 562 8.26 -9.28 -20.91
C PRO A 562 7.39 -10.56 -20.98
N THR A 563 6.13 -10.43 -21.42
CA THR A 563 5.22 -11.57 -21.57
C THR A 563 4.90 -11.79 -23.04
N LEU A 564 5.25 -12.97 -23.56
CA LEU A 564 4.78 -13.48 -24.85
C LEU A 564 3.33 -13.90 -24.72
N VAL A 565 2.44 -13.40 -25.58
CA VAL A 565 1.02 -13.79 -25.61
C VAL A 565 0.75 -14.57 -26.90
N PHE A 566 0.44 -15.85 -26.76
CA PHE A 566 0.24 -16.76 -27.86
C PHE A 566 -1.20 -16.75 -28.39
N LEU A 567 -1.37 -16.37 -29.64
CA LEU A 567 -2.62 -16.29 -30.39
C LEU A 567 -2.63 -17.40 -31.43
N HIS A 568 -3.43 -18.43 -31.21
CA HIS A 568 -3.43 -19.64 -32.03
C HIS A 568 -4.19 -19.48 -33.38
N GLU A 569 -3.96 -20.39 -34.31
CA GLU A 569 -4.65 -20.53 -35.58
C GLU A 569 -6.14 -20.88 -35.42
N GLY A 570 -6.87 -20.96 -36.53
CA GLY A 570 -8.32 -21.18 -36.58
C GLY A 570 -8.80 -22.42 -35.82
N LEU A 571 -8.06 -23.51 -35.91
CA LEU A 571 -8.33 -24.79 -35.22
C LEU A 571 -7.42 -25.02 -34.00
N GLY A 572 -6.70 -23.99 -33.55
CA GLY A 572 -5.75 -24.08 -32.47
C GLY A 572 -6.38 -24.13 -31.08
N SER A 573 -5.54 -24.50 -30.10
CA SER A 573 -5.84 -24.49 -28.66
C SER A 573 -4.53 -24.49 -27.88
N ILE A 574 -4.59 -24.33 -26.54
CA ILE A 574 -3.41 -24.45 -25.68
C ILE A 574 -2.62 -25.73 -25.96
N SER A 575 -3.29 -26.88 -26.05
CA SER A 575 -2.63 -28.18 -26.19
C SER A 575 -1.98 -28.39 -27.57
N LEU A 576 -2.43 -27.66 -28.59
CA LEU A 576 -1.88 -27.77 -29.94
C LEU A 576 -0.55 -27.04 -30.13
N TRP A 577 -0.18 -26.12 -29.24
CA TRP A 577 1.15 -25.51 -29.20
C TRP A 577 2.24 -26.49 -28.73
N LYS A 578 1.87 -27.60 -28.06
CA LYS A 578 2.77 -28.58 -27.43
C LYS A 578 3.72 -27.87 -26.44
N ASP A 579 5.04 -28.11 -26.57
CA ASP A 579 6.13 -27.55 -25.73
C ASP A 579 6.74 -26.27 -26.30
N PHE A 580 6.24 -25.79 -27.44
CA PHE A 580 6.84 -24.64 -28.13
C PHE A 580 6.78 -23.33 -27.27
N PRO A 581 5.68 -23.01 -26.56
CA PRO A 581 5.64 -21.84 -25.71
C PRO A 581 6.68 -21.86 -24.59
N GLU A 582 6.90 -23.01 -23.94
CA GLU A 582 7.91 -23.18 -22.90
C GLU A 582 9.32 -22.99 -23.43
N ARG A 583 9.61 -23.59 -24.57
CA ARG A 583 10.92 -23.49 -25.22
C ARG A 583 11.22 -22.05 -25.63
N LEU A 584 10.25 -21.38 -26.22
CA LEU A 584 10.42 -20.00 -26.66
C LEU A 584 10.53 -19.03 -25.48
N ALA A 585 9.69 -19.19 -24.46
CA ALA A 585 9.74 -18.37 -23.25
C ALA A 585 11.10 -18.50 -22.54
N ALA A 586 11.61 -19.73 -22.41
CA ALA A 586 12.92 -19.99 -21.83
C ALA A 586 14.05 -19.37 -22.66
N ALA A 587 14.02 -19.53 -23.99
CA ALA A 587 15.03 -18.99 -24.89
C ALA A 587 15.06 -17.45 -24.91
N CYS A 588 13.92 -16.79 -24.76
CA CYS A 588 13.80 -15.33 -24.71
C CYS A 588 13.92 -14.73 -23.30
N ALA A 589 14.05 -15.56 -22.25
CA ALA A 589 13.94 -15.14 -20.84
C ALA A 589 12.64 -14.35 -20.55
N CYS A 590 11.54 -14.72 -21.21
CA CYS A 590 10.23 -14.09 -21.10
C CYS A 590 9.26 -14.99 -20.33
N ASN A 591 8.17 -14.40 -19.84
CA ASN A 591 6.98 -15.14 -19.47
C ASN A 591 6.16 -15.48 -20.72
N ALA A 592 5.24 -16.47 -20.65
CA ALA A 592 4.30 -16.73 -21.72
C ALA A 592 2.87 -16.92 -21.19
N LEU A 593 1.91 -16.29 -21.88
CA LEU A 593 0.49 -16.54 -21.77
C LEU A 593 0.03 -17.31 -23.01
N VAL A 594 -0.57 -18.49 -22.81
CA VAL A 594 -1.19 -19.29 -23.88
C VAL A 594 -2.66 -19.46 -23.51
N TYR A 595 -3.59 -19.11 -24.39
CA TYR A 595 -5.02 -19.30 -24.14
C TYR A 595 -5.73 -19.89 -25.35
N SER A 596 -6.86 -20.56 -25.10
CA SER A 596 -7.77 -21.00 -26.17
C SER A 596 -8.88 -20.00 -26.34
N ARG A 597 -9.09 -19.53 -27.58
CA ARG A 597 -10.15 -18.58 -27.91
C ARG A 597 -11.54 -19.19 -27.71
N TYR A 598 -12.57 -18.37 -27.60
CA TYR A 598 -13.98 -18.81 -27.56
C TYR A 598 -14.30 -19.75 -28.74
N GLY A 599 -14.86 -20.90 -28.42
CA GLY A 599 -15.14 -21.96 -29.37
C GLY A 599 -13.97 -22.90 -29.68
N ASN A 600 -12.81 -22.72 -29.04
CA ASN A 600 -11.63 -23.57 -29.25
C ASN A 600 -11.15 -24.15 -27.89
N GLY A 601 -10.40 -25.24 -27.97
CA GLY A 601 -9.87 -25.91 -26.78
C GLY A 601 -10.97 -26.39 -25.85
N PHE A 602 -10.76 -26.18 -24.58
CA PHE A 602 -11.75 -26.41 -23.53
C PHE A 602 -12.35 -25.08 -22.99
N SER A 603 -12.19 -23.99 -23.72
CA SER A 603 -12.99 -22.76 -23.52
C SER A 603 -14.45 -23.02 -23.84
N ASP A 604 -15.35 -22.10 -23.45
CA ASP A 604 -16.77 -22.23 -23.75
C ASP A 604 -17.01 -22.48 -25.25
N ALA A 605 -17.85 -23.48 -25.58
CA ALA A 605 -18.18 -23.80 -26.94
C ALA A 605 -19.01 -22.72 -27.64
N LEU A 606 -18.85 -22.65 -29.00
CA LEU A 606 -19.64 -21.67 -29.77
C LEU A 606 -21.15 -21.96 -29.61
N THR A 607 -21.88 -20.90 -29.28
CA THR A 607 -23.36 -20.89 -29.21
C THR A 607 -24.00 -20.32 -30.47
N GLU A 608 -23.21 -19.63 -31.31
CA GLU A 608 -23.64 -19.00 -32.56
C GLU A 608 -22.60 -19.22 -33.67
N ALA A 609 -22.98 -19.10 -34.92
CA ALA A 609 -22.05 -19.13 -36.04
C ALA A 609 -21.12 -17.91 -36.01
N ARG A 610 -19.85 -18.10 -36.43
CA ARG A 610 -18.94 -16.96 -36.59
C ARG A 610 -19.40 -16.05 -37.70
N ARG A 611 -19.16 -14.73 -37.50
CA ARG A 611 -19.45 -13.67 -38.47
C ARG A 611 -18.15 -13.15 -39.07
N PRO A 612 -18.17 -12.46 -40.22
CA PRO A 612 -16.96 -11.95 -40.86
C PRO A 612 -16.08 -11.07 -39.99
N ASP A 613 -16.63 -10.46 -38.94
CA ASP A 613 -15.94 -9.59 -37.97
C ASP A 613 -15.37 -10.33 -36.75
N TYR A 614 -15.37 -11.69 -36.72
CA TYR A 614 -14.97 -12.47 -35.53
C TYR A 614 -13.54 -12.19 -35.04
N MET A 615 -12.60 -11.98 -35.99
CA MET A 615 -11.21 -11.62 -35.63
C MET A 615 -11.13 -10.20 -35.06
N HIS A 616 -11.96 -9.28 -35.55
CA HIS A 616 -12.06 -7.92 -35.01
C HIS A 616 -12.62 -7.92 -33.61
N ARG A 617 -13.66 -8.71 -33.32
CA ARG A 617 -14.18 -8.86 -31.93
C ARG A 617 -13.13 -9.42 -31.02
N GLU A 618 -12.42 -10.47 -31.43
CA GLU A 618 -11.33 -11.04 -30.64
C GLU A 618 -10.24 -10.00 -30.33
N ALA A 619 -9.81 -9.25 -31.35
CA ALA A 619 -8.74 -8.26 -31.25
C ALA A 619 -9.12 -7.04 -30.42
N MET A 620 -10.37 -6.58 -30.52
CA MET A 620 -10.81 -5.28 -29.99
C MET A 620 -11.54 -5.38 -28.65
N GLN A 621 -12.10 -6.54 -28.33
CA GLN A 621 -12.92 -6.74 -27.13
C GLN A 621 -12.30 -7.82 -26.23
N VAL A 622 -12.10 -9.05 -26.74
CA VAL A 622 -11.68 -10.19 -25.93
C VAL A 622 -10.22 -10.08 -25.47
N LEU A 623 -9.29 -9.84 -26.41
CA LEU A 623 -7.86 -9.75 -26.10
C LEU A 623 -7.53 -8.59 -25.14
N PRO A 624 -8.04 -7.37 -25.31
CA PRO A 624 -7.80 -6.29 -24.35
C PRO A 624 -8.33 -6.59 -22.95
N GLU A 625 -9.54 -7.16 -22.82
CA GLU A 625 -10.11 -7.56 -21.54
C GLU A 625 -9.31 -8.68 -20.89
N LEU A 626 -8.88 -9.69 -21.67
CA LEU A 626 -8.02 -10.77 -21.19
C LEU A 626 -6.70 -10.20 -20.62
N LEU A 627 -6.02 -9.34 -21.38
CA LEU A 627 -4.78 -8.71 -20.94
C LEU A 627 -4.97 -7.89 -19.67
N ALA A 628 -6.06 -7.11 -19.59
CA ALA A 628 -6.39 -6.32 -18.40
C ALA A 628 -6.66 -7.20 -17.18
N ARG A 629 -7.48 -8.25 -17.31
CA ARG A 629 -7.78 -9.20 -16.23
C ARG A 629 -6.54 -9.94 -15.74
N LEU A 630 -5.62 -10.23 -16.66
CA LEU A 630 -4.37 -10.89 -16.36
C LEU A 630 -3.21 -9.90 -16.07
N SER A 631 -3.50 -8.61 -15.94
CA SER A 631 -2.53 -7.54 -15.60
C SER A 631 -1.31 -7.47 -16.51
N ILE A 632 -1.47 -7.81 -17.81
CA ILE A 632 -0.40 -7.75 -18.80
C ILE A 632 -0.47 -6.40 -19.53
N GLN A 633 0.49 -5.52 -19.28
CA GLN A 633 0.44 -4.13 -19.77
C GLN A 633 1.13 -3.91 -21.13
N ARG A 634 2.26 -4.59 -21.38
CA ARG A 634 3.05 -4.49 -22.61
C ARG A 634 3.40 -5.87 -23.16
N PRO A 635 2.42 -6.58 -23.77
CA PRO A 635 2.66 -7.91 -24.31
C PRO A 635 3.58 -7.88 -25.52
N ILE A 636 4.27 -9.01 -25.77
CA ILE A 636 4.81 -9.35 -27.09
C ILE A 636 3.84 -10.33 -27.70
N LEU A 637 3.12 -9.97 -28.76
CA LEU A 637 2.11 -10.82 -29.37
C LEU A 637 2.77 -11.82 -30.32
N PHE A 638 2.60 -13.12 -30.05
CA PHE A 638 3.02 -14.20 -30.94
C PHE A 638 1.78 -14.81 -31.59
N GLY A 639 1.50 -14.44 -32.82
CA GLY A 639 0.32 -14.91 -33.56
C GLY A 639 0.66 -15.93 -34.65
N HIS A 640 -0.21 -16.94 -34.77
CA HIS A 640 -0.15 -17.87 -35.88
C HIS A 640 -1.46 -17.86 -36.68
N SER A 641 -1.40 -17.72 -38.00
CA SER A 641 -2.56 -17.74 -38.93
C SER A 641 -3.63 -16.72 -38.48
N ASP A 642 -4.88 -17.14 -38.15
CA ASP A 642 -5.92 -16.27 -37.56
C ASP A 642 -5.35 -15.43 -36.38
N GLY A 643 -4.52 -16.02 -35.52
CA GLY A 643 -3.92 -15.33 -34.39
C GLY A 643 -2.98 -14.22 -34.79
N ALA A 644 -2.28 -14.35 -35.93
CA ALA A 644 -1.44 -13.29 -36.48
C ALA A 644 -2.30 -12.15 -37.03
N SER A 645 -3.41 -12.46 -37.70
CA SER A 645 -4.38 -11.44 -38.17
C SER A 645 -5.01 -10.70 -37.00
N ILE A 646 -5.37 -11.41 -35.91
CA ILE A 646 -5.88 -10.80 -34.67
C ILE A 646 -4.85 -9.85 -34.05
N ALA A 647 -3.56 -10.20 -34.00
CA ALA A 647 -2.50 -9.33 -33.52
C ALA A 647 -2.38 -8.03 -34.34
N ILE A 648 -2.44 -8.14 -35.69
CA ILE A 648 -2.42 -6.99 -36.60
C ILE A 648 -3.62 -6.07 -36.32
N ILE A 649 -4.83 -6.62 -36.22
CA ILE A 649 -6.04 -5.83 -35.96
C ILE A 649 -5.94 -5.15 -34.59
N HIS A 650 -5.45 -5.86 -33.57
CA HIS A 650 -5.28 -5.32 -32.22
C HIS A 650 -4.37 -4.08 -32.21
N GLU A 651 -3.22 -4.17 -32.87
CA GLU A 651 -2.28 -3.04 -32.94
C GLU A 651 -2.69 -1.97 -33.97
N GLY A 652 -3.43 -2.32 -34.99
CA GLY A 652 -3.90 -1.36 -36.00
C GLY A 652 -5.12 -0.54 -35.55
N LEU A 653 -6.09 -1.18 -34.90
CA LEU A 653 -7.38 -0.57 -34.55
C LEU A 653 -7.61 -0.49 -33.04
N GLY A 654 -6.92 -1.31 -32.24
CA GLY A 654 -7.10 -1.43 -30.78
C GLY A 654 -6.24 -0.48 -29.95
N PRO A 655 -6.00 -0.82 -28.67
CA PRO A 655 -5.32 0.03 -27.69
C PRO A 655 -3.81 0.24 -27.95
N ARG A 656 -3.20 -0.50 -28.89
CA ARG A 656 -1.79 -0.37 -29.30
C ARG A 656 -0.80 -0.52 -28.14
N THR A 657 -0.93 -1.58 -27.40
CA THR A 657 -0.18 -1.80 -26.15
C THR A 657 1.02 -2.74 -26.30
N ALA A 658 1.16 -3.43 -27.46
CA ALA A 658 2.21 -4.41 -27.66
C ALA A 658 3.61 -3.77 -27.71
N ALA A 659 4.57 -4.40 -27.03
CA ALA A 659 5.99 -4.06 -27.15
C ALA A 659 6.54 -4.46 -28.53
N GLY A 660 6.01 -5.53 -29.13
CA GLY A 660 6.35 -6.05 -30.44
C GLY A 660 5.39 -7.15 -30.88
N MET A 661 5.43 -7.52 -32.16
CA MET A 661 4.67 -8.63 -32.72
C MET A 661 5.56 -9.64 -33.43
N ILE A 662 5.27 -10.93 -33.30
CA ILE A 662 5.81 -12.04 -34.09
C ILE A 662 4.63 -12.70 -34.79
N LEU A 663 4.62 -12.66 -36.10
CA LEU A 663 3.51 -13.10 -36.93
C LEU A 663 3.96 -14.31 -37.77
N CYS A 664 3.46 -15.48 -37.45
CA CYS A 664 3.71 -16.70 -38.18
C CYS A 664 2.56 -16.97 -39.17
N ALA A 665 2.86 -17.13 -40.47
CA ALA A 665 1.90 -17.40 -41.55
C ALA A 665 0.64 -16.51 -41.45
N PRO A 666 0.78 -15.16 -41.41
CA PRO A 666 -0.35 -14.24 -41.29
C PRO A 666 -1.22 -14.22 -42.54
N HIS A 667 -2.51 -13.91 -42.37
CA HIS A 667 -3.40 -13.51 -43.44
C HIS A 667 -3.79 -12.02 -43.28
N VAL A 668 -3.69 -11.24 -44.34
CA VAL A 668 -4.17 -9.84 -44.38
C VAL A 668 -5.23 -9.62 -45.46
N PHE A 669 -5.39 -10.59 -46.35
CA PHE A 669 -6.47 -10.67 -47.34
C PHE A 669 -6.71 -12.16 -47.69
N VAL A 670 -7.80 -12.47 -48.37
CA VAL A 670 -8.14 -13.83 -48.80
C VAL A 670 -7.53 -14.14 -50.16
N GLU A 671 -6.81 -15.27 -50.31
CA GLU A 671 -6.25 -15.76 -51.59
C GLU A 671 -7.00 -17.03 -52.05
N ASP A 672 -6.95 -17.33 -53.35
CA ASP A 672 -7.52 -18.55 -53.87
C ASP A 672 -6.83 -19.82 -53.32
N VAL A 673 -5.52 -19.78 -53.03
CA VAL A 673 -4.80 -20.86 -52.37
C VAL A 673 -5.35 -21.07 -50.97
N THR A 674 -5.71 -20.01 -50.20
CA THR A 674 -6.33 -20.10 -48.89
C THR A 674 -7.65 -20.89 -48.97
N LEU A 675 -8.55 -20.50 -49.90
CA LEU A 675 -9.84 -21.11 -50.05
C LEU A 675 -9.71 -22.59 -50.49
N SER A 676 -8.76 -22.91 -51.35
CA SER A 676 -8.46 -24.26 -51.81
C SER A 676 -7.96 -25.11 -50.62
N GLY A 677 -7.07 -24.60 -49.78
CA GLY A 677 -6.57 -25.28 -48.59
C GLY A 677 -7.68 -25.55 -47.57
N ILE A 678 -8.57 -24.60 -47.34
CA ILE A 678 -9.71 -24.73 -46.43
C ILE A 678 -10.73 -25.74 -46.95
N GLN A 679 -11.00 -25.73 -48.24
CA GLN A 679 -11.87 -26.74 -48.88
C GLN A 679 -11.26 -28.15 -48.78
N ALA A 680 -9.94 -28.29 -48.96
CA ALA A 680 -9.25 -29.55 -48.76
C ALA A 680 -9.34 -30.07 -47.33
N ALA A 681 -9.23 -29.15 -46.33
CA ALA A 681 -9.42 -29.47 -44.92
C ALA A 681 -10.85 -29.97 -44.64
N LYS A 682 -11.88 -29.41 -45.30
CA LYS A 682 -13.27 -29.90 -45.18
C LYS A 682 -13.41 -31.32 -45.64
N VAL A 683 -12.81 -31.66 -46.75
CA VAL A 683 -12.80 -33.04 -47.27
C VAL A 683 -12.04 -33.96 -46.31
N ALA A 684 -10.87 -33.55 -45.85
CA ALA A 684 -10.07 -34.36 -44.92
C ALA A 684 -10.80 -34.60 -43.59
N TYR A 685 -11.54 -33.60 -43.08
CA TYR A 685 -12.33 -33.75 -41.86
C TYR A 685 -13.43 -34.82 -41.97
N GLN A 686 -14.02 -34.95 -43.16
CA GLN A 686 -15.09 -35.90 -43.44
C GLN A 686 -14.57 -37.31 -43.78
N SER A 687 -13.38 -37.41 -44.40
CA SER A 687 -12.91 -38.63 -45.01
C SER A 687 -11.68 -39.30 -44.36
N THR A 688 -11.04 -38.59 -43.40
CA THR A 688 -9.83 -39.09 -42.73
C THR A 688 -9.99 -39.11 -41.21
N ASP A 689 -8.90 -39.40 -40.47
CA ASP A 689 -8.84 -39.36 -38.99
C ASP A 689 -8.72 -37.94 -38.41
N LEU A 690 -8.79 -36.89 -39.23
CA LEU A 690 -8.59 -35.51 -38.80
C LEU A 690 -9.56 -35.11 -37.67
N ARG A 691 -10.85 -35.49 -37.81
CA ARG A 691 -11.86 -35.24 -36.80
C ARG A 691 -11.49 -35.84 -35.44
N SER A 692 -11.08 -37.10 -35.43
CA SER A 692 -10.73 -37.83 -34.20
C SER A 692 -9.43 -37.30 -33.55
N ARG A 693 -8.49 -36.83 -34.36
CA ARG A 693 -7.27 -36.17 -33.85
C ARG A 693 -7.60 -34.84 -33.19
N LEU A 694 -8.41 -34.01 -33.84
CA LEU A 694 -8.82 -32.72 -33.31
C LEU A 694 -9.71 -32.83 -32.04
N ALA A 695 -10.54 -33.90 -31.96
CA ALA A 695 -11.41 -34.15 -30.81
C ALA A 695 -10.66 -34.33 -29.48
N ARG A 696 -9.36 -34.62 -29.50
CA ARG A 696 -8.50 -34.68 -28.31
C ARG A 696 -8.16 -33.33 -27.73
N HIS A 697 -8.36 -32.25 -28.50
CA HIS A 697 -7.90 -30.90 -28.23
C HIS A 697 -9.04 -29.91 -28.10
N HIS A 698 -10.31 -30.33 -28.30
CA HIS A 698 -11.47 -29.44 -28.25
C HIS A 698 -12.65 -30.08 -27.52
N ALA A 699 -13.37 -29.30 -26.73
CA ALA A 699 -14.58 -29.74 -26.03
C ALA A 699 -15.72 -30.10 -27.00
N ASP A 700 -15.87 -29.33 -28.07
CA ASP A 700 -16.83 -29.57 -29.15
C ASP A 700 -16.12 -29.41 -30.50
N VAL A 701 -15.53 -30.51 -30.99
CA VAL A 701 -14.71 -30.48 -32.19
C VAL A 701 -15.51 -30.08 -33.44
N ASP A 702 -16.79 -30.49 -33.52
CA ASP A 702 -17.63 -30.23 -34.69
C ASP A 702 -17.99 -28.76 -34.79
N LYS A 703 -18.31 -28.11 -33.66
CA LYS A 703 -18.55 -26.67 -33.61
C LYS A 703 -17.28 -25.86 -33.87
N THR A 704 -16.15 -26.29 -33.31
CA THR A 704 -14.85 -25.66 -33.56
C THR A 704 -14.50 -25.70 -35.04
N PHE A 705 -14.58 -26.92 -35.67
CA PHE A 705 -14.24 -27.10 -37.07
C PHE A 705 -15.16 -26.29 -37.98
N ARG A 706 -16.48 -26.40 -37.79
CA ARG A 706 -17.46 -25.67 -38.60
C ARG A 706 -17.30 -24.15 -38.40
N GLY A 707 -17.12 -23.72 -37.18
CA GLY A 707 -16.95 -22.31 -36.87
C GLY A 707 -15.75 -21.67 -37.60
N TRP A 708 -14.66 -22.42 -37.83
CA TRP A 708 -13.53 -21.97 -38.65
C TRP A 708 -13.75 -22.19 -40.13
N ASN A 709 -14.16 -23.40 -40.55
CA ASN A 709 -14.24 -23.79 -41.96
C ASN A 709 -15.35 -23.03 -42.69
N ASP A 710 -16.56 -22.95 -42.08
CA ASP A 710 -17.73 -22.39 -42.76
C ASP A 710 -17.56 -20.89 -42.95
N ILE A 711 -16.98 -20.16 -41.97
CA ILE A 711 -16.76 -18.71 -42.14
C ILE A 711 -15.73 -18.39 -43.22
N TRP A 712 -14.62 -19.15 -43.30
CA TRP A 712 -13.61 -18.94 -44.32
C TRP A 712 -14.10 -19.25 -45.75
N LEU A 713 -15.11 -20.14 -45.90
CA LEU A 713 -15.75 -20.46 -47.16
C LEU A 713 -17.02 -19.63 -47.44
N ASP A 714 -17.39 -18.74 -46.55
CA ASP A 714 -18.54 -17.84 -46.72
C ASP A 714 -18.28 -16.79 -47.79
N GLU A 715 -19.26 -16.54 -48.64
CA GLU A 715 -19.15 -15.55 -49.73
C GLU A 715 -18.86 -14.13 -49.20
N ASP A 716 -19.44 -13.74 -48.05
CA ASP A 716 -19.21 -12.47 -47.42
C ASP A 716 -17.78 -12.31 -46.90
N PHE A 717 -17.12 -13.44 -46.55
CA PHE A 717 -15.74 -13.41 -46.11
C PHE A 717 -14.71 -13.38 -47.24
N ARG A 718 -15.12 -13.69 -48.49
CA ARG A 718 -14.21 -13.70 -49.64
C ARG A 718 -13.51 -12.38 -49.89
N ASN A 719 -14.16 -11.24 -49.53
CA ASN A 719 -13.61 -9.91 -49.66
C ASN A 719 -12.95 -9.42 -48.37
N TRP A 720 -12.77 -10.27 -47.35
CA TRP A 720 -12.14 -9.90 -46.08
C TRP A 720 -10.70 -9.43 -46.35
N ASN A 721 -10.40 -8.23 -45.80
CA ASN A 721 -9.12 -7.57 -45.97
C ASN A 721 -8.86 -6.66 -44.76
N ILE A 722 -7.65 -6.73 -44.18
CA ILE A 722 -7.21 -5.91 -43.05
C ILE A 722 -5.96 -5.08 -43.35
N GLU A 723 -5.62 -4.89 -44.61
CA GLU A 723 -4.42 -4.13 -45.01
C GLU A 723 -4.44 -2.69 -44.48
N ASP A 724 -5.62 -2.09 -44.32
CA ASP A 724 -5.80 -0.73 -43.76
C ASP A 724 -5.31 -0.64 -42.29
N CYS A 725 -5.29 -1.76 -41.57
CA CYS A 725 -4.75 -1.82 -40.21
C CYS A 725 -3.23 -1.61 -40.21
N LEU A 726 -2.52 -2.08 -41.24
CA LEU A 726 -1.06 -2.12 -41.30
C LEU A 726 -0.42 -0.74 -41.20
N THR A 727 -1.03 0.28 -41.82
CA THR A 727 -0.52 1.65 -41.79
C THR A 727 -0.55 2.27 -40.40
N LYS A 728 -1.32 1.70 -39.48
CA LYS A 728 -1.51 2.19 -38.12
C LYS A 728 -0.66 1.43 -37.08
N VAL A 729 -0.09 0.28 -37.43
CA VAL A 729 0.86 -0.47 -36.59
C VAL A 729 2.10 0.39 -36.31
N ARG A 730 2.56 0.43 -35.06
CA ARG A 730 3.71 1.24 -34.65
C ARG A 730 4.80 0.42 -33.97
N CYS A 731 4.46 -0.72 -33.36
CA CYS A 731 5.42 -1.58 -32.71
C CYS A 731 6.32 -2.31 -33.74
N PRO A 732 7.57 -2.66 -33.38
CA PRO A 732 8.39 -3.56 -34.17
C PRO A 732 7.67 -4.87 -34.46
N THR A 733 7.82 -5.40 -35.68
CA THR A 733 7.11 -6.62 -36.13
C THR A 733 8.06 -7.56 -36.85
N LEU A 734 8.15 -8.79 -36.41
CA LEU A 734 8.79 -9.92 -37.11
C LEU A 734 7.73 -10.74 -37.81
N VAL A 735 7.89 -10.97 -39.11
CA VAL A 735 6.95 -11.79 -39.90
C VAL A 735 7.67 -13.02 -40.45
N ILE A 736 7.14 -14.20 -40.16
CA ILE A 736 7.74 -15.50 -40.50
C ILE A 736 6.76 -16.31 -41.37
N GLN A 737 7.21 -16.77 -42.53
CA GLN A 737 6.41 -17.62 -43.43
C GLN A 737 7.22 -18.70 -44.12
N GLY A 738 6.61 -19.87 -44.33
CA GLY A 738 7.18 -20.99 -45.03
C GLY A 738 7.01 -20.87 -46.56
N SER A 739 7.99 -21.40 -47.32
CA SER A 739 7.92 -21.42 -48.80
C SER A 739 6.81 -22.34 -49.33
N ASP A 740 6.42 -23.37 -48.56
CA ASP A 740 5.47 -24.41 -48.97
C ASP A 740 4.13 -24.26 -48.21
N ASP A 741 3.79 -23.02 -47.80
CA ASP A 741 2.55 -22.70 -47.09
C ASP A 741 1.35 -22.95 -47.98
N GLU A 742 0.51 -23.90 -47.59
CA GLU A 742 -0.67 -24.36 -48.36
C GLU A 742 -1.91 -23.45 -48.19
N TYR A 743 -1.81 -22.43 -47.31
CA TYR A 743 -2.91 -21.49 -47.04
C TYR A 743 -2.60 -20.05 -47.44
N GLY A 744 -1.35 -19.68 -47.68
CA GLY A 744 -0.98 -18.32 -48.01
C GLY A 744 0.34 -18.20 -48.75
N THR A 745 0.43 -17.33 -49.74
CA THR A 745 1.67 -17.06 -50.48
C THR A 745 2.54 -16.03 -49.72
N PHE A 746 3.79 -15.85 -50.22
CA PHE A 746 4.63 -14.73 -49.70
C PHE A 746 4.04 -13.36 -49.94
N GLU A 747 3.03 -13.22 -50.81
CA GLU A 747 2.35 -11.96 -51.02
C GLU A 747 1.73 -11.39 -49.72
N GLN A 748 1.26 -12.24 -48.81
CA GLN A 748 0.74 -11.87 -47.52
C GLN A 748 1.79 -11.04 -46.74
N ILE A 749 3.00 -11.59 -46.60
CA ILE A 749 4.05 -10.96 -45.81
C ILE A 749 4.73 -9.78 -46.49
N GLU A 750 4.77 -9.79 -47.82
CA GLU A 750 5.31 -8.69 -48.64
C GLU A 750 4.40 -7.46 -48.57
N ARG A 751 3.09 -7.66 -48.58
CA ARG A 751 2.11 -6.57 -48.38
C ARG A 751 2.17 -6.00 -46.97
N ILE A 752 2.44 -6.84 -45.94
CA ILE A 752 2.68 -6.36 -44.56
C ILE A 752 3.92 -5.48 -44.55
N ALA A 753 5.04 -5.93 -45.09
CA ALA A 753 6.30 -5.18 -45.11
C ALA A 753 6.20 -3.86 -45.92
N ALA A 754 5.39 -3.85 -46.97
CA ALA A 754 5.20 -2.64 -47.77
C ALA A 754 4.40 -1.53 -47.07
N ARG A 755 3.56 -1.88 -46.08
CA ARG A 755 2.63 -0.93 -45.42
C ARG A 755 2.95 -0.61 -43.99
N ALA A 756 3.52 -1.56 -43.22
CA ALA A 756 3.86 -1.36 -41.81
C ALA A 756 5.31 -0.85 -41.68
N PRO A 757 5.59 0.16 -40.83
CA PRO A 757 6.86 0.91 -40.88
C PRO A 757 8.08 0.21 -40.29
N LYS A 758 7.91 -0.86 -39.51
CA LYS A 758 9.03 -1.51 -38.76
C LYS A 758 8.88 -3.03 -38.85
N VAL A 759 9.08 -3.58 -40.04
CA VAL A 759 8.88 -5.00 -40.34
C VAL A 759 10.19 -5.68 -40.71
N GLU A 760 10.45 -6.83 -40.11
CA GLU A 760 11.51 -7.77 -40.49
C GLU A 760 10.85 -9.01 -41.07
N LEU A 761 11.32 -9.46 -42.23
CA LEU A 761 10.83 -10.68 -42.88
C LEU A 761 11.78 -11.85 -42.65
N CYS A 762 11.22 -13.00 -42.28
CA CYS A 762 11.90 -14.27 -42.16
C CYS A 762 11.21 -15.30 -43.05
N LYS A 763 11.76 -15.56 -44.24
CA LYS A 763 11.26 -16.59 -45.18
C LYS A 763 11.98 -17.92 -44.91
N LEU A 764 11.23 -18.99 -44.67
CA LEU A 764 11.76 -20.34 -44.33
C LEU A 764 11.55 -21.31 -45.48
N SER A 765 12.63 -21.98 -45.92
CA SER A 765 12.57 -23.04 -46.93
C SER A 765 12.07 -24.33 -46.29
N ASP A 766 11.45 -25.23 -47.09
CA ASP A 766 10.90 -26.53 -46.67
C ASP A 766 10.02 -26.39 -45.42
N CYS A 767 9.15 -25.42 -45.41
CA CYS A 767 8.29 -25.08 -44.28
C CYS A 767 6.88 -24.77 -44.80
N ARG A 768 5.90 -25.43 -44.19
CA ARG A 768 4.49 -25.27 -44.50
C ARG A 768 3.85 -24.18 -43.63
N HIS A 769 2.51 -24.23 -43.49
CA HIS A 769 1.70 -23.26 -42.77
C HIS A 769 2.03 -23.14 -41.26
N SER A 770 2.75 -24.08 -40.67
CA SER A 770 3.05 -24.10 -39.24
C SER A 770 4.55 -23.94 -38.95
N PRO A 771 5.18 -22.73 -39.15
CA PRO A 771 6.62 -22.54 -38.98
C PRO A 771 7.15 -23.02 -37.63
N HIS A 772 6.40 -22.79 -36.55
CA HIS A 772 6.76 -23.20 -35.18
C HIS A 772 6.78 -24.70 -34.98
N ARG A 773 6.16 -25.51 -35.89
CA ARG A 773 6.19 -26.98 -35.89
C ARG A 773 7.21 -27.54 -36.87
N ASP A 774 7.28 -26.96 -38.05
CA ASP A 774 8.11 -27.47 -39.15
C ASP A 774 9.59 -27.06 -38.97
N ARG A 775 9.83 -25.86 -38.50
CA ARG A 775 11.16 -25.29 -38.32
C ARG A 775 11.29 -24.59 -36.91
N PRO A 776 11.04 -25.30 -35.81
CA PRO A 776 10.93 -24.69 -34.49
C PRO A 776 12.21 -23.91 -34.08
N GLU A 777 13.40 -24.45 -34.34
CA GLU A 777 14.65 -23.81 -33.99
C GLU A 777 14.86 -22.52 -34.76
N ALA A 778 14.55 -22.50 -36.07
CA ALA A 778 14.68 -21.27 -36.88
C ALA A 778 13.72 -20.15 -36.39
N VAL A 779 12.48 -20.54 -35.97
CA VAL A 779 11.53 -19.57 -35.38
C VAL A 779 12.00 -19.08 -34.03
N ILE A 780 12.53 -19.96 -33.15
CA ILE A 780 13.11 -19.57 -31.86
C ILE A 780 14.27 -18.60 -32.06
N ASP A 781 15.23 -18.94 -32.92
CA ASP A 781 16.42 -18.11 -33.17
C ASP A 781 16.05 -16.71 -33.70
N ALA A 782 15.11 -16.65 -34.65
CA ALA A 782 14.61 -15.39 -35.19
C ALA A 782 13.91 -14.56 -34.11
N THR A 783 13.07 -15.21 -33.28
CA THR A 783 12.33 -14.56 -32.21
C THR A 783 13.28 -14.06 -31.10
N VAL A 784 14.28 -14.84 -30.67
CA VAL A 784 15.27 -14.43 -29.66
C VAL A 784 16.04 -13.19 -30.11
N LYS A 785 16.50 -13.15 -31.38
CA LYS A 785 17.18 -11.98 -31.96
C LYS A 785 16.26 -10.77 -32.01
N PHE A 786 15.01 -10.96 -32.31
CA PHE A 786 14.01 -9.89 -32.38
C PHE A 786 13.69 -9.34 -30.98
N VAL A 787 13.33 -10.21 -30.04
CA VAL A 787 12.95 -9.83 -28.65
C VAL A 787 14.12 -9.16 -27.92
N GLY A 788 15.35 -9.58 -28.17
CA GLY A 788 16.54 -8.96 -27.58
C GLY A 788 16.79 -7.50 -28.02
N ARG A 789 16.00 -6.96 -28.98
CA ARG A 789 16.07 -5.58 -29.45
C ARG A 789 14.86 -4.73 -29.06
N LEU A 790 13.83 -5.30 -28.40
CA LEU A 790 12.65 -4.61 -27.90
C LEU A 790 12.94 -3.92 -26.57
#